data_1ab2839c6f084aeb4532f98e78735213
#
_entry.id   1ab2839c6f084aeb4532f98e78735213
#
_cell.length_a   1.000
_cell.length_b   1.000
_cell.length_c   1.000
_cell.angle_alpha   90.00
_cell.angle_beta   90.00
_cell.angle_gamma   90.00
#
_symmetry.space_group_name_H-M   'P 1'
#
loop_
_entity.id
_entity.type
_entity.pdbx_description
1 polymer ?
#
loop_
_entity_poly.entity_id
_entity_poly.type
_entity_poly.pdbx_seq_one_letter_code
_entity_poly.pdbx_strand_id
1 'polypeptide(L)'
;MATYATPLAGLEGNVIYGKDGSVWVNFLLEGINVNPYNPSKVSSVQAITDDLFTSLSAIDSSDFLILGIKSQIRPEDIMAQCAAGLPGLQDGAYADLVTQLNVFFRKIKSGELASFERLYWLSVAMPVGLTTTEKILGKMVITDPHDGISIKSVRAFNASVMKAIPEKFHARPTTPQHVRWVFDRARLRGLEVPFAPKTPAKGEKPDKAAMKFGANSFPQVNIDQAADTAALTEKFIEDLADRLNERGAKALKSGKSSAVSSFLNNFRSLTSSRMLAIRNLETNNADFPDGYTSHQVMMGIASPPTRTSTAVNSFTYIVDQAIGCDADFALRITFDASAVSKETASKALRDMKSEDLANSRDELDVEDYADDMNNVRELHATVKAESNPIGMKVAALFAFAHPDMDYLKRRAATLSKTFGNAGFTTYQAVGGQHDMWMQMLPGVTRSRLTDDLMMTTTSYLFSGCMPLRKTVIGDSKGVPVAINTENALGQIILWDVLNATDKGNASITVCGAQGAGKSYLIKLLLGYMLDLNRYVYLIDQHKHGEYEVFATTLSDSFVFDVTGRQASLDPLKLYPSEDGTAAQVFMDLWLPLLNIAIDSPEAVALSRMLKHEFRNARKLHSTRALIDYIRRNPVDVSESLSGKFAFWGEQTFCSALIDPVDHGEVINLPPLDAQSHCVVFRTHNLAVYRGNNIAEAEPSERYAAVMYNAIARAAAYRFSQIKGACAFFGDELHFLDGNDRVLDRLIRTPDRTGRKDGNFIVGGSQLASDFGSQYDMIKRKFILRQETHPNAVEALEWADMPATEYLVSRMLEETSPPDPDDNNMPTRGREGEGWFNDGSGNIARIKVLQHLRADRGRMADTTSSRMIRAEELVR
;
A
#
# COMPACT_ATOMS: atom_id res chain seq x y z
N MET A 1 15.45 -33.49 -23.80
CA MET A 1 15.43 -32.02 -23.80
C MET A 1 14.72 -31.54 -25.04
N ALA A 2 13.59 -30.89 -24.88
CA ALA A 2 12.91 -30.24 -26.01
C ALA A 2 13.50 -28.83 -26.17
N THR A 3 14.04 -28.53 -27.33
CA THR A 3 14.55 -27.20 -27.66
C THR A 3 13.34 -26.32 -27.97
N TYR A 4 13.12 -25.29 -27.18
CA TYR A 4 12.08 -24.31 -27.41
C TYR A 4 12.41 -23.46 -28.63
N ALA A 5 11.56 -23.52 -29.64
CA ALA A 5 11.59 -22.60 -30.77
C ALA A 5 10.61 -21.44 -30.48
N THR A 6 11.11 -20.20 -30.52
CA THR A 6 10.22 -19.03 -30.38
C THR A 6 9.04 -19.13 -31.36
N PRO A 7 7.79 -18.86 -30.93
CA PRO A 7 6.62 -18.86 -31.80
C PRO A 7 6.60 -17.67 -32.78
N LEU A 8 7.54 -16.73 -32.64
CA LEU A 8 7.58 -15.50 -33.42
C LEU A 8 8.32 -15.69 -34.75
N ALA A 9 7.71 -15.21 -35.84
CA ALA A 9 8.34 -15.05 -37.15
C ALA A 9 9.00 -13.66 -37.29
N GLY A 10 8.41 -12.60 -36.71
CA GLY A 10 8.93 -11.24 -36.76
C GLY A 10 8.21 -10.28 -35.84
N LEU A 11 8.81 -9.08 -35.66
CA LEU A 11 8.28 -7.98 -34.85
C LEU A 11 8.41 -6.67 -35.63
N GLU A 12 7.35 -5.87 -35.62
CA GLU A 12 7.38 -4.49 -36.14
C GLU A 12 6.61 -3.55 -35.22
N GLY A 13 7.32 -2.68 -34.47
CA GLY A 13 6.69 -1.84 -33.47
C GLY A 13 6.02 -2.67 -32.36
N ASN A 14 4.71 -2.51 -32.20
CA ASN A 14 3.88 -3.27 -31.27
C ASN A 14 3.15 -4.45 -31.94
N VAL A 15 3.56 -4.83 -33.17
CA VAL A 15 2.94 -5.92 -33.91
C VAL A 15 3.83 -7.16 -33.85
N ILE A 16 3.26 -8.29 -33.48
CA ILE A 16 3.89 -9.60 -33.48
C ILE A 16 3.36 -10.39 -34.67
N TYR A 17 4.25 -10.98 -35.46
CA TYR A 17 3.94 -11.95 -36.51
C TYR A 17 4.31 -13.35 -36.01
N GLY A 18 3.32 -14.21 -35.86
CA GLY A 18 3.50 -15.58 -35.39
C GLY A 18 3.95 -16.51 -36.52
N LYS A 19 4.70 -17.57 -36.23
CA LYS A 19 5.09 -18.62 -37.20
C LYS A 19 3.91 -19.39 -37.72
N ASP A 20 2.78 -19.37 -37.03
CA ASP A 20 1.50 -19.95 -37.42
C ASP A 20 0.68 -19.09 -38.40
N GLY A 21 1.23 -17.93 -38.80
CA GLY A 21 0.57 -16.93 -39.64
C GLY A 21 -0.35 -15.98 -38.90
N SER A 22 -0.43 -16.07 -37.58
CA SER A 22 -1.18 -15.11 -36.75
C SER A 22 -0.51 -13.73 -36.70
N VAL A 23 -1.31 -12.69 -36.56
CA VAL A 23 -0.84 -11.32 -36.35
C VAL A 23 -1.48 -10.76 -35.09
N TRP A 24 -0.68 -10.18 -34.22
CA TRP A 24 -1.10 -9.67 -32.92
C TRP A 24 -0.68 -8.23 -32.71
N VAL A 25 -1.59 -7.39 -32.24
CA VAL A 25 -1.26 -6.03 -31.80
C VAL A 25 -1.18 -5.98 -30.28
N ASN A 26 -0.23 -5.24 -29.72
CA ASN A 26 0.14 -5.32 -28.31
C ASN A 26 0.21 -3.95 -27.63
N PHE A 27 -0.36 -3.84 -26.45
CA PHE A 27 -0.41 -2.61 -25.67
C PHE A 27 -0.06 -2.87 -24.21
N LEU A 28 0.59 -1.90 -23.59
CA LEU A 28 0.68 -1.81 -22.12
C LEU A 28 -0.52 -1.01 -21.59
N LEU A 29 -1.17 -1.52 -20.58
CA LEU A 29 -2.26 -0.85 -19.87
C LEU A 29 -1.81 -0.47 -18.48
N GLU A 30 -2.32 0.64 -17.97
CA GLU A 30 -2.21 1.00 -16.58
C GLU A 30 -3.37 0.40 -15.78
N GLY A 31 -3.08 -0.25 -14.65
CA GLY A 31 -4.09 -0.79 -13.75
C GLY A 31 -4.90 0.33 -13.07
N ILE A 32 -6.12 0.02 -12.69
CA ILE A 32 -7.00 0.93 -11.95
C ILE A 32 -6.78 0.75 -10.45
N ASN A 33 -6.55 1.86 -9.74
CA ASN A 33 -6.36 1.82 -8.30
C ASN A 33 -7.65 1.45 -7.58
N VAL A 34 -7.58 0.45 -6.71
CA VAL A 34 -8.72 -0.06 -5.95
C VAL A 34 -8.44 -0.03 -4.47
N ASN A 35 -9.42 0.44 -3.70
CA ASN A 35 -9.48 0.23 -2.26
C ASN A 35 -10.43 -0.94 -1.98
N PRO A 36 -9.90 -2.11 -1.59
CA PRO A 36 -10.73 -3.30 -1.38
C PRO A 36 -11.67 -3.18 -0.17
N TYR A 37 -11.41 -2.22 0.72
CA TYR A 37 -12.19 -1.98 1.94
C TYR A 37 -13.36 -1.01 1.73
N ASN A 38 -13.51 -0.41 0.54
CA ASN A 38 -14.58 0.53 0.24
C ASN A 38 -15.49 -0.01 -0.89
N PRO A 39 -16.72 -0.51 -0.59
CA PRO A 39 -17.60 -1.11 -1.58
C PRO A 39 -17.95 -0.19 -2.76
N SER A 40 -18.08 1.11 -2.53
CA SER A 40 -18.40 2.06 -3.62
C SER A 40 -17.22 2.25 -4.58
N LYS A 41 -16.00 2.22 -4.08
CA LYS A 41 -14.78 2.24 -4.92
C LYS A 41 -14.64 0.95 -5.70
N VAL A 42 -14.91 -0.19 -5.06
CA VAL A 42 -14.94 -1.51 -5.70
C VAL A 42 -15.91 -1.52 -6.87
N SER A 43 -17.16 -1.10 -6.68
CA SER A 43 -18.17 -1.01 -7.74
C SER A 43 -17.78 -0.05 -8.86
N SER A 44 -17.12 1.06 -8.54
CA SER A 44 -16.61 2.00 -9.55
C SER A 44 -15.51 1.38 -10.42
N VAL A 45 -14.58 0.63 -9.82
CA VAL A 45 -13.52 -0.08 -10.57
C VAL A 45 -14.11 -1.20 -11.43
N GLN A 46 -15.11 -1.93 -10.92
CA GLN A 46 -15.84 -2.93 -11.67
C GLN A 46 -16.48 -2.32 -12.93
N ALA A 47 -17.17 -1.19 -12.79
CA ALA A 47 -17.80 -0.51 -13.93
C ALA A 47 -16.76 -0.02 -14.97
N ILE A 48 -15.61 0.51 -14.53
CA ILE A 48 -14.52 0.93 -15.43
C ILE A 48 -13.92 -0.26 -16.17
N THR A 49 -13.80 -1.40 -15.51
CA THR A 49 -13.26 -2.63 -16.11
C THR A 49 -14.25 -3.23 -17.10
N ASP A 50 -15.55 -3.19 -16.79
CA ASP A 50 -16.62 -3.60 -17.69
C ASP A 50 -16.67 -2.74 -18.96
N ASP A 51 -16.47 -1.45 -18.86
CA ASP A 51 -16.35 -0.54 -20.00
C ASP A 51 -15.23 -0.95 -20.98
N LEU A 52 -14.08 -1.42 -20.43
CA LEU A 52 -13.00 -1.97 -21.26
C LEU A 52 -13.45 -3.22 -22.02
N PHE A 53 -14.03 -4.20 -21.34
CA PHE A 53 -14.47 -5.44 -22.00
C PHE A 53 -15.60 -5.18 -23.01
N THR A 54 -16.52 -4.28 -22.68
CA THR A 54 -17.57 -3.83 -23.59
C THR A 54 -16.97 -3.23 -24.86
N SER A 55 -15.99 -2.34 -24.70
CA SER A 55 -15.34 -1.70 -25.85
C SER A 55 -14.51 -2.69 -26.68
N LEU A 56 -13.82 -3.64 -26.03
CA LEU A 56 -13.07 -4.69 -26.72
C LEU A 56 -13.98 -5.68 -27.46
N SER A 57 -15.18 -5.95 -26.96
CA SER A 57 -16.13 -6.84 -27.61
C SER A 57 -16.58 -6.38 -28.99
N ALA A 58 -16.46 -5.08 -29.26
CA ALA A 58 -16.77 -4.50 -30.58
C ALA A 58 -15.63 -4.71 -31.61
N ILE A 59 -14.46 -5.20 -31.18
CA ILE A 59 -13.33 -5.52 -32.06
C ILE A 59 -13.54 -6.90 -32.65
N ASP A 60 -13.47 -7.02 -33.98
CA ASP A 60 -13.44 -8.29 -34.66
C ASP A 60 -12.14 -9.02 -34.39
N SER A 61 -12.15 -9.87 -33.36
CA SER A 61 -11.03 -10.72 -32.96
C SER A 61 -11.54 -12.00 -32.31
N SER A 62 -10.85 -13.09 -32.58
CA SER A 62 -11.16 -14.39 -31.99
C SER A 62 -10.41 -14.70 -30.71
N ASP A 63 -9.38 -13.89 -30.38
CA ASP A 63 -8.51 -14.17 -29.23
C ASP A 63 -7.92 -12.88 -28.66
N PHE A 64 -8.13 -12.69 -27.36
CA PHE A 64 -7.57 -11.62 -26.56
C PHE A 64 -6.76 -12.24 -25.44
N LEU A 65 -5.56 -11.71 -25.23
CA LEU A 65 -4.70 -12.11 -24.11
C LEU A 65 -4.41 -10.89 -23.23
N ILE A 66 -4.74 -10.98 -21.95
CA ILE A 66 -4.31 -10.03 -20.93
C ILE A 66 -3.29 -10.73 -20.04
N LEU A 67 -2.09 -10.13 -19.90
CA LEU A 67 -1.08 -10.61 -18.97
C LEU A 67 -0.98 -9.64 -17.79
N GLY A 68 -0.89 -10.19 -16.58
CA GLY A 68 -0.49 -9.47 -15.38
C GLY A 68 0.91 -9.93 -14.98
N ILE A 69 1.92 -9.12 -15.29
CA ILE A 69 3.33 -9.46 -15.16
C ILE A 69 3.91 -8.74 -13.95
N LYS A 70 4.51 -9.46 -13.01
CA LYS A 70 5.26 -8.86 -11.91
C LYS A 70 6.58 -8.31 -12.42
N SER A 71 6.81 -7.02 -12.26
CA SER A 71 8.02 -6.30 -12.68
C SER A 71 8.66 -5.60 -11.50
N GLN A 72 9.97 -5.71 -11.36
CA GLN A 72 10.71 -4.96 -10.37
C GLN A 72 10.80 -3.49 -10.77
N ILE A 73 10.52 -2.59 -9.82
CA ILE A 73 10.70 -1.16 -10.01
C ILE A 73 12.19 -0.85 -9.88
N ARG A 74 12.72 -0.06 -10.81
CA ARG A 74 14.15 0.32 -10.78
C ARG A 74 14.46 1.14 -9.54
N PRO A 75 15.53 0.84 -8.80
CA PRO A 75 15.96 1.63 -7.65
C PRO A 75 16.09 3.13 -7.97
N GLU A 76 16.58 3.45 -9.17
CA GLU A 76 16.75 4.83 -9.65
C GLU A 76 15.41 5.56 -9.82
N ASP A 77 14.35 4.85 -10.24
CA ASP A 77 13.02 5.44 -10.41
C ASP A 77 12.37 5.75 -9.04
N ILE A 78 12.57 4.88 -8.04
CA ILE A 78 12.16 5.15 -6.66
C ILE A 78 12.92 6.37 -6.10
N MET A 79 14.24 6.42 -6.32
CA MET A 79 15.04 7.57 -5.88
C MET A 79 14.65 8.86 -6.59
N ALA A 80 14.28 8.79 -7.87
CA ALA A 80 13.77 9.94 -8.61
C ALA A 80 12.44 10.46 -8.02
N GLN A 81 11.56 9.57 -7.55
CA GLN A 81 10.34 9.95 -6.83
C GLN A 81 10.67 10.62 -5.48
N CYS A 82 11.64 10.08 -4.74
CA CYS A 82 12.11 10.73 -3.51
C CYS A 82 12.67 12.12 -3.81
N ALA A 83 13.54 12.25 -4.80
CA ALA A 83 14.16 13.53 -5.17
C ALA A 83 13.15 14.57 -5.68
N ALA A 84 12.12 14.14 -6.41
CA ALA A 84 11.07 15.03 -6.92
C ALA A 84 10.26 15.71 -5.80
N GLY A 85 10.20 15.09 -4.61
CA GLY A 85 9.57 15.68 -3.42
C GLY A 85 10.47 16.66 -2.66
N LEU A 86 11.73 16.82 -3.04
CA LEU A 86 12.76 17.50 -2.28
C LEU A 86 13.47 18.59 -3.09
N PRO A 87 12.80 19.72 -3.38
CA PRO A 87 13.44 20.84 -4.06
C PRO A 87 14.62 21.36 -3.22
N GLY A 88 15.75 21.59 -3.85
CA GLY A 88 17.00 22.00 -3.18
C GLY A 88 17.91 20.84 -2.76
N LEU A 89 17.55 19.59 -3.03
CA LEU A 89 18.41 18.44 -2.72
C LEU A 89 19.80 18.56 -3.39
N GLN A 90 19.84 19.11 -4.62
CA GLN A 90 21.07 19.33 -5.37
C GLN A 90 21.94 20.47 -4.78
N ASP A 91 21.34 21.38 -4.03
CA ASP A 91 22.02 22.53 -3.41
C ASP A 91 22.65 22.19 -2.06
N GLY A 92 22.61 20.93 -1.64
CA GLY A 92 23.16 20.47 -0.35
C GLY A 92 22.32 20.84 0.86
N ALA A 93 21.10 21.31 0.66
CA ALA A 93 20.23 21.79 1.74
C ALA A 93 19.84 20.71 2.76
N TYR A 94 19.93 19.42 2.40
CA TYR A 94 19.45 18.30 3.21
C TYR A 94 20.50 17.19 3.32
N ALA A 95 21.70 17.52 3.79
CA ALA A 95 22.85 16.60 3.82
C ALA A 95 22.58 15.30 4.60
N ASP A 96 21.93 15.41 5.77
CA ASP A 96 21.57 14.26 6.60
C ASP A 96 20.55 13.37 5.91
N LEU A 97 19.56 13.95 5.25
CA LEU A 97 18.57 13.19 4.48
C LEU A 97 19.20 12.52 3.27
N VAL A 98 20.11 13.18 2.55
CA VAL A 98 20.84 12.58 1.42
C VAL A 98 21.59 11.34 1.88
N THR A 99 22.24 11.41 3.04
CA THR A 99 22.97 10.28 3.62
C THR A 99 22.01 9.11 3.90
N GLN A 100 20.84 9.38 4.46
CA GLN A 100 19.81 8.37 4.71
C GLN A 100 19.25 7.78 3.41
N LEU A 101 18.95 8.60 2.42
CA LEU A 101 18.47 8.14 1.13
C LEU A 101 19.51 7.27 0.40
N ASN A 102 20.80 7.52 0.59
CA ASN A 102 21.86 6.65 0.07
C ASN A 102 21.89 5.28 0.77
N VAL A 103 21.58 5.21 2.06
CA VAL A 103 21.40 3.93 2.77
C VAL A 103 20.16 3.21 2.22
N PHE A 104 19.07 3.92 2.04
CA PHE A 104 17.83 3.39 1.47
C PHE A 104 18.04 2.84 0.05
N PHE A 105 18.74 3.59 -0.82
CA PHE A 105 19.10 3.14 -2.16
C PHE A 105 19.86 1.83 -2.15
N ARG A 106 20.85 1.70 -1.25
CA ARG A 106 21.62 0.44 -1.11
C ARG A 106 20.74 -0.73 -0.70
N LYS A 107 19.80 -0.53 0.21
CA LYS A 107 18.82 -1.56 0.63
C LYS A 107 17.88 -2.00 -0.50
N ILE A 108 17.44 -1.07 -1.33
CA ILE A 108 16.63 -1.40 -2.52
C ILE A 108 17.48 -2.17 -3.53
N LYS A 109 18.69 -1.71 -3.80
CA LYS A 109 19.60 -2.32 -4.78
C LYS A 109 20.08 -3.72 -4.37
N SER A 110 20.24 -3.96 -3.07
CA SER A 110 20.59 -5.30 -2.54
C SER A 110 19.41 -6.28 -2.53
N GLY A 111 18.21 -5.83 -2.83
CA GLY A 111 16.99 -6.65 -2.77
C GLY A 111 16.36 -6.74 -1.38
N GLU A 112 16.95 -6.16 -0.31
CA GLU A 112 16.37 -6.13 1.03
C GLU A 112 15.00 -5.41 1.06
N LEU A 113 14.87 -4.34 0.25
CA LEU A 113 13.65 -3.57 0.06
C LEU A 113 13.21 -3.58 -1.41
N ALA A 114 13.25 -4.75 -2.06
CA ALA A 114 12.81 -4.85 -3.44
C ALA A 114 11.33 -4.48 -3.58
N SER A 115 11.05 -3.58 -4.50
CA SER A 115 9.69 -3.11 -4.80
C SER A 115 9.29 -3.52 -6.21
N PHE A 116 8.06 -3.97 -6.36
CA PHE A 116 7.53 -4.48 -7.62
C PHE A 116 6.24 -3.78 -7.98
N GLU A 117 5.90 -3.84 -9.26
CA GLU A 117 4.61 -3.41 -9.80
C GLU A 117 4.01 -4.52 -10.68
N ARG A 118 2.70 -4.44 -10.92
CA ARG A 118 2.02 -5.30 -11.88
C ARG A 118 1.88 -4.55 -13.19
N LEU A 119 2.60 -5.00 -14.22
CA LEU A 119 2.43 -4.52 -15.59
C LEU A 119 1.32 -5.31 -16.27
N TYR A 120 0.38 -4.61 -16.89
CA TYR A 120 -0.69 -5.21 -17.66
C TYR A 120 -0.39 -5.09 -19.14
N TRP A 121 -0.47 -6.23 -19.83
CA TRP A 121 -0.22 -6.35 -21.24
C TRP A 121 -1.48 -6.84 -21.93
N LEU A 122 -1.94 -6.17 -22.96
CA LEU A 122 -3.05 -6.57 -23.80
C LEU A 122 -2.51 -6.96 -25.19
N SER A 123 -2.80 -8.19 -25.63
CA SER A 123 -2.58 -8.65 -27.01
C SER A 123 -3.92 -8.96 -27.64
N VAL A 124 -4.12 -8.50 -28.86
CA VAL A 124 -5.34 -8.72 -29.64
C VAL A 124 -4.98 -9.35 -30.97
N ALA A 125 -5.55 -10.54 -31.27
CA ALA A 125 -5.33 -11.23 -32.52
C ALA A 125 -6.09 -10.54 -33.66
N MET A 126 -5.41 -10.25 -34.75
CA MET A 126 -6.04 -9.74 -35.96
C MET A 126 -6.76 -10.90 -36.68
N PRO A 127 -8.03 -10.75 -37.11
CA PRO A 127 -8.68 -11.76 -37.93
C PRO A 127 -7.98 -11.88 -39.28
N VAL A 128 -7.22 -12.95 -39.42
CA VAL A 128 -6.55 -13.26 -40.70
C VAL A 128 -7.49 -14.12 -41.52
N GLY A 129 -8.05 -13.58 -42.57
CA GLY A 129 -9.03 -14.19 -43.44
C GLY A 129 -8.44 -15.26 -44.38
N LEU A 130 -7.46 -16.03 -43.95
CA LEU A 130 -6.94 -17.17 -44.71
C LEU A 130 -7.95 -18.30 -44.66
N THR A 131 -8.45 -18.72 -45.81
CA THR A 131 -9.29 -19.91 -45.94
C THR A 131 -8.51 -21.18 -45.55
N THR A 132 -9.23 -22.24 -45.14
CA THR A 132 -8.59 -23.50 -44.75
C THR A 132 -7.73 -24.08 -45.90
N THR A 133 -8.10 -23.82 -47.14
CA THR A 133 -7.41 -24.20 -48.34
C THR A 133 -6.09 -23.44 -48.52
N GLU A 134 -6.07 -22.15 -48.24
CA GLU A 134 -4.86 -21.31 -48.29
C GLU A 134 -3.89 -21.65 -47.16
N LYS A 135 -4.38 -22.01 -45.95
CA LYS A 135 -3.55 -22.52 -44.86
C LYS A 135 -2.90 -23.87 -45.21
N ILE A 136 -3.55 -24.73 -45.96
CA ILE A 136 -2.99 -26.01 -46.39
C ILE A 136 -2.01 -25.82 -47.56
N LEU A 137 -2.34 -24.96 -48.50
CA LEU A 137 -1.44 -24.60 -49.61
C LEU A 137 -0.20 -23.87 -49.14
N GLY A 138 -0.30 -22.96 -48.18
CA GLY A 138 0.85 -22.26 -47.56
C GLY A 138 1.81 -23.18 -46.79
N LYS A 139 1.33 -24.36 -46.33
CA LYS A 139 2.18 -25.41 -45.75
C LYS A 139 2.90 -26.27 -46.82
N MET A 140 2.37 -26.32 -48.04
CA MET A 140 2.96 -27.08 -49.13
C MET A 140 3.92 -26.27 -50.02
N VAL A 141 3.77 -24.95 -50.07
CA VAL A 141 4.64 -24.03 -50.78
C VAL A 141 5.39 -23.23 -49.70
N ILE A 142 6.72 -23.14 -49.75
CA ILE A 142 7.54 -22.41 -48.82
C ILE A 142 7.38 -20.90 -49.11
N THR A 143 6.18 -20.36 -48.83
CA THR A 143 5.84 -18.94 -48.85
C THR A 143 5.77 -18.44 -47.42
N ASP A 144 6.16 -17.22 -47.19
CA ASP A 144 6.02 -16.55 -45.88
C ASP A 144 4.53 -16.64 -45.49
N PRO A 145 4.17 -17.20 -44.35
CA PRO A 145 2.77 -17.32 -43.90
C PRO A 145 2.06 -15.97 -43.76
N HIS A 146 2.79 -14.86 -43.87
CA HIS A 146 2.24 -13.49 -43.84
C HIS A 146 2.13 -12.85 -45.26
N ASP A 147 2.52 -13.59 -46.32
CA ASP A 147 2.32 -13.14 -47.70
C ASP A 147 0.83 -12.92 -47.94
N GLY A 148 0.47 -11.71 -48.38
CA GLY A 148 -0.91 -11.31 -48.63
C GLY A 148 -1.53 -10.46 -47.50
N ILE A 149 -0.93 -10.35 -46.35
CA ILE A 149 -1.41 -9.45 -45.28
C ILE A 149 -0.93 -8.03 -45.55
N SER A 150 -1.87 -7.12 -45.82
CA SER A 150 -1.54 -5.72 -46.11
C SER A 150 -1.08 -4.99 -44.83
N ILE A 151 0.09 -4.36 -44.86
CA ILE A 151 0.59 -3.49 -43.80
C ILE A 151 -0.45 -2.39 -43.47
N LYS A 152 -1.21 -1.92 -44.45
CA LYS A 152 -2.27 -0.92 -44.25
C LYS A 152 -3.40 -1.49 -43.39
N SER A 153 -3.80 -2.75 -43.59
CA SER A 153 -4.83 -3.43 -42.80
C SER A 153 -4.35 -3.63 -41.34
N VAL A 154 -3.09 -4.04 -41.14
CA VAL A 154 -2.49 -4.18 -39.82
C VAL A 154 -2.48 -2.85 -39.05
N ARG A 155 -2.07 -1.76 -39.74
CA ARG A 155 -2.07 -0.40 -39.12
C ARG A 155 -3.49 0.08 -38.81
N ALA A 156 -4.47 -0.19 -39.69
CA ALA A 156 -5.87 0.16 -39.43
C ALA A 156 -6.42 -0.62 -38.22
N PHE A 157 -6.15 -1.91 -38.14
CA PHE A 157 -6.55 -2.75 -37.02
C PHE A 157 -5.90 -2.27 -35.70
N ASN A 158 -4.58 -2.01 -35.70
CA ASN A 158 -3.88 -1.49 -34.55
C ASN A 158 -4.48 -0.16 -34.05
N ALA A 159 -4.82 0.74 -34.97
CA ALA A 159 -5.47 2.01 -34.64
C ALA A 159 -6.89 1.82 -34.08
N SER A 160 -7.66 0.85 -34.60
CA SER A 160 -9.00 0.54 -34.10
C SER A 160 -8.98 -0.01 -32.68
N VAL A 161 -8.05 -0.95 -32.39
CA VAL A 161 -7.87 -1.47 -31.02
C VAL A 161 -7.46 -0.38 -30.06
N MET A 162 -6.46 0.43 -30.42
CA MET A 162 -6.02 1.56 -29.57
C MET A 162 -7.17 2.53 -29.24
N LYS A 163 -8.04 2.79 -30.22
CA LYS A 163 -9.19 3.67 -30.01
C LYS A 163 -10.29 3.04 -29.14
N ALA A 164 -10.42 1.72 -29.14
CA ALA A 164 -11.39 1.00 -28.33
C ALA A 164 -11.02 0.95 -26.85
N ILE A 165 -9.74 1.07 -26.50
CA ILE A 165 -9.32 1.04 -25.10
C ILE A 165 -9.69 2.35 -24.40
N PRO A 166 -10.48 2.33 -23.29
CA PRO A 166 -10.84 3.54 -22.55
C PRO A 166 -9.61 4.29 -22.04
N GLU A 167 -9.68 5.62 -22.06
CA GLU A 167 -8.57 6.53 -21.72
C GLU A 167 -8.03 6.29 -20.31
N LYS A 168 -8.87 5.86 -19.38
CA LYS A 168 -8.52 5.57 -17.98
C LYS A 168 -7.44 4.49 -17.83
N PHE A 169 -7.25 3.63 -18.82
CA PHE A 169 -6.20 2.60 -18.83
C PHE A 169 -4.89 3.10 -19.41
N HIS A 170 -4.80 4.36 -19.81
CA HIS A 170 -3.57 5.01 -20.32
C HIS A 170 -2.77 4.09 -21.28
N ALA A 171 -3.48 3.43 -22.20
CA ALA A 171 -2.90 2.45 -23.10
C ALA A 171 -1.73 3.04 -23.90
N ARG A 172 -0.66 2.26 -24.04
CA ARG A 172 0.54 2.61 -24.80
C ARG A 172 0.97 1.43 -25.67
N PRO A 173 1.28 1.64 -26.95
CA PRO A 173 1.84 0.59 -27.79
C PRO A 173 3.12 0.03 -27.16
N THR A 174 3.29 -1.29 -27.20
CA THR A 174 4.55 -1.92 -26.78
C THR A 174 5.66 -1.66 -27.80
N THR A 175 6.89 -1.93 -27.42
CA THR A 175 8.05 -1.93 -28.33
C THR A 175 8.60 -3.33 -28.49
N PRO A 176 9.41 -3.64 -29.52
CA PRO A 176 10.08 -4.92 -29.64
C PRO A 176 10.93 -5.28 -28.41
N GLN A 177 11.48 -4.27 -27.71
CA GLN A 177 12.20 -4.49 -26.45
C GLN A 177 11.30 -5.00 -25.34
N HIS A 178 10.06 -4.48 -25.24
CA HIS A 178 9.06 -4.99 -24.29
C HIS A 178 8.70 -6.45 -24.62
N VAL A 179 8.51 -6.77 -25.88
CA VAL A 179 8.22 -8.16 -26.29
C VAL A 179 9.37 -9.08 -25.90
N ARG A 180 10.62 -8.69 -26.22
CA ARG A 180 11.81 -9.47 -25.82
C ARG A 180 11.83 -9.65 -24.30
N TRP A 181 11.60 -8.58 -23.54
CA TRP A 181 11.58 -8.63 -22.09
C TRP A 181 10.52 -9.58 -21.53
N VAL A 182 9.32 -9.64 -22.11
CA VAL A 182 8.26 -10.59 -21.67
C VAL A 182 8.71 -12.03 -21.86
N PHE A 183 9.39 -12.35 -22.96
CA PHE A 183 9.95 -13.69 -23.19
C PHE A 183 11.10 -14.00 -22.22
N ASP A 184 12.00 -13.04 -21.98
CA ASP A 184 13.07 -13.18 -21.00
C ASP A 184 12.48 -13.34 -19.60
N ARG A 185 11.48 -12.56 -19.25
CA ARG A 185 10.73 -12.67 -18.00
C ARG A 185 10.13 -14.07 -17.82
N ALA A 186 9.50 -14.62 -18.85
CA ALA A 186 8.86 -15.92 -18.77
C ALA A 186 9.87 -17.06 -18.52
N ARG A 187 11.06 -16.99 -19.12
CA ARG A 187 12.12 -18.00 -18.94
C ARG A 187 12.90 -17.83 -17.63
N LEU A 188 13.04 -16.61 -17.12
CA LEU A 188 13.80 -16.27 -15.91
C LEU A 188 12.91 -16.11 -14.67
N ARG A 189 11.61 -16.41 -14.78
CA ARG A 189 10.67 -16.25 -13.64
C ARG A 189 11.19 -17.00 -12.42
N GLY A 190 11.19 -16.33 -11.27
CA GLY A 190 11.73 -16.85 -10.02
C GLY A 190 13.25 -16.69 -9.85
N LEU A 191 13.95 -16.23 -10.89
CA LEU A 191 15.36 -15.87 -10.87
C LEU A 191 15.53 -14.34 -10.96
N GLU A 192 16.75 -13.87 -11.15
CA GLU A 192 16.99 -12.46 -11.48
C GLU A 192 16.44 -12.14 -12.88
N VAL A 193 15.42 -11.28 -12.92
CA VAL A 193 14.76 -10.84 -14.14
C VAL A 193 15.24 -9.44 -14.49
N PRO A 194 15.59 -9.17 -15.75
CA PRO A 194 15.89 -7.81 -16.19
C PRO A 194 14.72 -6.84 -15.92
N PHE A 195 15.04 -5.58 -15.60
CA PHE A 195 14.03 -4.55 -15.48
C PHE A 195 13.26 -4.36 -16.79
N ALA A 196 11.97 -4.08 -16.67
CA ALA A 196 11.15 -3.74 -17.83
C ALA A 196 11.75 -2.53 -18.60
N PRO A 197 11.70 -2.53 -19.95
CA PRO A 197 12.11 -1.37 -20.71
C PRO A 197 11.31 -0.13 -20.35
N LYS A 198 11.94 1.04 -20.34
CA LYS A 198 11.21 2.30 -20.15
C LYS A 198 10.28 2.54 -21.34
N THR A 199 9.05 2.87 -21.04
CA THR A 199 8.12 3.29 -22.08
C THR A 199 8.50 4.69 -22.56
N PRO A 200 8.66 4.91 -23.88
CA PRO A 200 8.99 6.24 -24.40
C PRO A 200 7.99 7.29 -23.93
N ALA A 201 8.46 8.48 -23.61
CA ALA A 201 7.61 9.58 -23.21
C ALA A 201 6.67 9.98 -24.38
N LYS A 202 5.52 10.57 -24.05
CA LYS A 202 4.55 11.03 -25.06
C LYS A 202 5.22 12.05 -25.98
N GLY A 203 5.38 11.69 -27.27
CA GLY A 203 6.05 12.52 -28.28
C GLY A 203 7.51 12.17 -28.57
N GLU A 204 8.12 11.28 -27.81
CA GLU A 204 9.45 10.75 -28.10
C GLU A 204 9.36 9.72 -29.25
N LYS A 205 10.16 9.92 -30.30
CA LYS A 205 10.16 8.98 -31.42
C LYS A 205 11.07 7.80 -31.05
N PRO A 206 10.56 6.56 -31.06
CA PRO A 206 11.37 5.39 -30.80
C PRO A 206 12.46 5.25 -31.87
N ASP A 207 13.63 4.75 -31.46
CA ASP A 207 14.74 4.47 -32.38
C ASP A 207 14.29 3.47 -33.45
N LYS A 208 14.41 3.87 -34.72
CA LYS A 208 13.98 3.03 -35.85
C LYS A 208 14.74 1.72 -35.93
N ALA A 209 16.01 1.69 -35.49
CA ALA A 209 16.81 0.47 -35.47
C ALA A 209 16.31 -0.52 -34.39
N ALA A 210 15.80 0.00 -33.26
CA ALA A 210 15.24 -0.81 -32.19
C ALA A 210 13.82 -1.32 -32.47
N MET A 211 13.21 -0.93 -33.60
CA MET A 211 11.82 -1.25 -33.94
C MET A 211 11.64 -2.56 -34.72
N LYS A 212 12.74 -3.21 -35.12
CA LYS A 212 12.70 -4.48 -35.86
C LYS A 212 13.64 -5.50 -35.25
N PHE A 213 13.11 -6.66 -34.87
CA PHE A 213 13.87 -7.82 -34.45
C PHE A 213 13.48 -9.02 -35.30
N GLY A 214 14.47 -9.75 -35.81
CA GLY A 214 14.24 -11.03 -36.47
C GLY A 214 14.00 -12.14 -35.46
N ALA A 215 13.38 -13.25 -35.91
CA ALA A 215 13.09 -14.43 -35.09
C ALA A 215 14.35 -15.00 -34.40
N ASN A 216 15.52 -14.85 -35.03
CA ASN A 216 16.80 -15.33 -34.51
C ASN A 216 17.40 -14.45 -33.39
N SER A 217 16.75 -13.33 -33.03
CA SER A 217 17.18 -12.44 -31.95
C SER A 217 16.75 -12.94 -30.57
N PHE A 218 15.96 -14.00 -30.48
CA PHE A 218 15.53 -14.61 -29.24
C PHE A 218 16.45 -15.75 -28.85
N PRO A 219 16.86 -15.82 -27.57
CA PRO A 219 17.70 -16.91 -27.10
C PRO A 219 16.98 -18.25 -27.21
N GLN A 220 17.69 -19.28 -27.59
CA GLN A 220 17.17 -20.65 -27.53
C GLN A 220 17.13 -21.10 -26.07
N VAL A 221 16.00 -21.66 -25.67
CA VAL A 221 15.73 -22.09 -24.28
C VAL A 221 15.52 -23.58 -24.24
N ASN A 222 16.22 -24.26 -23.33
CA ASN A 222 15.96 -25.67 -23.05
C ASN A 222 14.93 -25.79 -21.95
N ILE A 223 13.80 -26.42 -22.26
CA ILE A 223 12.73 -26.67 -21.30
C ILE A 223 12.66 -28.16 -21.03
N ASP A 224 12.88 -28.54 -19.78
CA ASP A 224 12.65 -29.88 -19.29
C ASP A 224 11.37 -29.90 -18.46
N GLN A 225 10.55 -30.92 -18.68
CA GLN A 225 9.44 -31.20 -17.78
C GLN A 225 10.02 -31.94 -16.59
N ALA A 226 10.00 -31.33 -15.40
CA ALA A 226 10.46 -31.99 -14.20
C ALA A 226 9.51 -33.13 -13.82
N ALA A 227 10.05 -34.32 -13.68
CA ALA A 227 9.28 -35.47 -13.22
C ALA A 227 8.85 -35.24 -11.78
N ASP A 228 7.54 -35.22 -11.54
CA ASP A 228 6.99 -35.24 -10.18
C ASP A 228 6.91 -36.68 -9.70
N THR A 229 7.75 -37.02 -8.74
CA THR A 229 7.80 -38.36 -8.13
C THR A 229 6.71 -38.59 -7.08
N ALA A 230 5.64 -37.76 -7.08
CA ALA A 230 4.56 -37.93 -6.11
C ALA A 230 3.78 -39.24 -6.31
N ALA A 231 3.60 -39.95 -5.24
CA ALA A 231 3.14 -41.31 -5.09
C ALA A 231 1.78 -41.71 -5.70
N LEU A 232 0.99 -40.77 -6.20
CA LEU A 232 -0.30 -41.05 -6.86
C LEU A 232 -0.16 -41.65 -8.26
N THR A 233 0.99 -41.47 -8.88
CA THR A 233 1.28 -41.88 -10.22
C THR A 233 1.94 -43.25 -10.30
N GLU A 234 2.62 -43.72 -9.25
CA GLU A 234 3.34 -44.98 -9.30
C GLU A 234 2.39 -46.15 -9.54
N LYS A 235 1.31 -46.22 -8.75
CA LYS A 235 0.36 -47.31 -8.87
C LYS A 235 -0.43 -47.28 -10.21
N PHE A 236 -0.79 -46.08 -10.68
CA PHE A 236 -1.47 -45.94 -11.96
C PHE A 236 -0.54 -46.21 -13.16
N ILE A 237 0.73 -45.77 -13.04
CA ILE A 237 1.76 -46.00 -14.06
C ILE A 237 2.17 -47.47 -14.08
N GLU A 238 2.28 -48.14 -12.92
CA GLU A 238 2.52 -49.58 -12.83
C GLU A 238 1.35 -50.36 -13.46
N ASP A 239 0.10 -50.06 -13.10
CA ASP A 239 -1.08 -50.68 -13.72
C ASP A 239 -1.16 -50.44 -15.24
N LEU A 240 -0.79 -49.24 -15.69
CA LEU A 240 -0.77 -48.93 -17.13
C LEU A 240 0.42 -49.56 -17.84
N ALA A 241 1.58 -49.64 -17.20
CA ALA A 241 2.78 -50.30 -17.69
C ALA A 241 2.55 -51.81 -17.78
N ASP A 242 1.86 -52.42 -16.81
CA ASP A 242 1.49 -53.83 -16.84
C ASP A 242 0.49 -54.14 -17.95
N ARG A 243 -0.54 -53.30 -18.13
CA ARG A 243 -1.50 -53.44 -19.26
C ARG A 243 -0.84 -53.24 -20.63
N LEU A 244 0.16 -52.34 -20.72
CA LEU A 244 0.93 -52.10 -21.94
C LEU A 244 1.98 -53.19 -22.16
N ASN A 245 2.57 -53.76 -21.12
CA ASN A 245 3.48 -54.91 -21.16
C ASN A 245 2.73 -56.17 -21.60
N GLU A 246 1.50 -56.40 -21.14
CA GLU A 246 0.66 -57.48 -21.63
C GLU A 246 0.31 -57.33 -23.15
N ARG A 247 0.06 -56.09 -23.61
CA ARG A 247 -0.10 -55.78 -25.03
C ARG A 247 1.23 -55.85 -25.79
N GLY A 248 2.32 -55.37 -25.15
CA GLY A 248 3.67 -55.40 -25.68
C GLY A 248 4.24 -56.80 -25.75
N ALA A 249 3.92 -57.70 -24.81
CA ALA A 249 4.29 -59.10 -24.87
C ALA A 249 3.63 -59.83 -26.05
N LYS A 250 2.44 -59.38 -26.46
CA LYS A 250 1.83 -59.79 -27.74
C LYS A 250 2.52 -59.17 -28.97
N ALA A 251 3.03 -57.97 -28.87
CA ALA A 251 3.78 -57.30 -29.94
C ALA A 251 5.25 -57.74 -30.01
N LEU A 252 5.87 -58.22 -28.93
CA LEU A 252 7.20 -58.76 -28.85
C LEU A 252 7.37 -60.08 -29.65
N LYS A 253 6.29 -60.80 -29.73
CA LYS A 253 6.27 -61.94 -30.66
C LYS A 253 6.32 -61.54 -32.14
N SER A 254 6.20 -60.21 -32.44
CA SER A 254 6.27 -59.65 -33.79
C SER A 254 7.55 -58.85 -34.12
N GLY A 255 8.58 -58.85 -33.28
CA GLY A 255 9.91 -58.30 -33.59
C GLY A 255 10.10 -56.75 -33.48
N LYS A 256 9.19 -56.01 -32.80
CA LYS A 256 9.23 -54.54 -32.71
C LYS A 256 9.52 -54.00 -31.30
N SER A 257 10.44 -54.58 -30.56
CA SER A 257 10.64 -54.31 -29.12
C SER A 257 11.29 -52.97 -28.75
N SER A 258 12.12 -52.39 -29.62
CA SER A 258 12.84 -51.12 -29.26
C SER A 258 12.02 -49.85 -29.36
N ALA A 259 11.03 -49.82 -30.26
CA ALA A 259 10.10 -48.69 -30.44
C ALA A 259 9.09 -48.56 -29.30
N VAL A 260 8.69 -49.67 -28.71
CA VAL A 260 7.71 -49.72 -27.61
C VAL A 260 8.33 -49.28 -26.29
N SER A 261 9.59 -49.66 -25.98
CA SER A 261 10.27 -49.25 -24.78
C SER A 261 10.65 -47.76 -24.85
N SER A 262 11.04 -47.24 -25.98
CA SER A 262 11.29 -45.82 -26.22
C SER A 262 10.02 -45.00 -26.08
N PHE A 263 8.90 -45.47 -26.61
CA PHE A 263 7.59 -44.83 -26.48
C PHE A 263 7.11 -44.82 -25.02
N LEU A 264 7.25 -45.93 -24.29
CA LEU A 264 6.88 -46.02 -22.87
C LEU A 264 7.74 -45.11 -21.99
N ASN A 265 9.03 -44.99 -22.24
CA ASN A 265 9.90 -44.10 -21.51
C ASN A 265 9.58 -42.62 -21.78
N ASN A 266 9.31 -42.26 -23.03
CA ASN A 266 8.84 -40.92 -23.41
C ASN A 266 7.47 -40.61 -22.84
N PHE A 267 6.55 -41.58 -22.86
CA PHE A 267 5.22 -41.46 -22.28
C PHE A 267 5.28 -41.31 -20.76
N ARG A 268 6.16 -42.04 -20.06
CA ARG A 268 6.39 -41.98 -18.63
C ARG A 268 6.92 -40.62 -18.20
N SER A 269 7.87 -40.02 -18.97
CA SER A 269 8.40 -38.71 -18.72
C SER A 269 7.40 -37.58 -18.99
N LEU A 270 6.49 -37.75 -19.95
CA LEU A 270 5.45 -36.79 -20.33
C LEU A 270 4.25 -36.77 -19.37
N THR A 271 3.83 -37.96 -18.86
CA THR A 271 2.61 -38.11 -18.07
C THR A 271 2.83 -37.80 -16.58
N SER A 272 4.08 -37.81 -16.08
CA SER A 272 4.39 -37.55 -14.67
C SER A 272 4.79 -36.12 -14.37
N SER A 273 4.94 -35.25 -15.37
CA SER A 273 5.45 -33.90 -15.19
C SER A 273 4.35 -32.93 -14.80
N ARG A 274 4.43 -32.38 -13.59
CA ARG A 274 3.58 -31.28 -13.07
C ARG A 274 4.29 -29.95 -12.96
N MET A 275 5.56 -29.88 -13.37
CA MET A 275 6.39 -28.70 -13.26
C MET A 275 7.29 -28.58 -14.50
N LEU A 276 7.75 -27.35 -14.74
CA LEU A 276 8.78 -27.06 -15.74
C LEU A 276 10.09 -26.72 -15.03
N ALA A 277 11.20 -27.19 -15.61
CA ALA A 277 12.54 -26.75 -15.28
C ALA A 277 13.14 -26.10 -16.53
N ILE A 278 13.29 -24.78 -16.49
CA ILE A 278 13.84 -24.00 -17.60
C ILE A 278 15.30 -23.69 -17.31
N ARG A 279 16.19 -24.30 -18.08
CA ARG A 279 17.64 -24.10 -17.96
C ARG A 279 18.09 -22.94 -18.83
N ASN A 280 18.71 -21.96 -18.23
CA ASN A 280 19.23 -20.78 -18.88
C ASN A 280 20.74 -20.93 -19.05
N LEU A 281 21.17 -21.34 -20.23
CA LEU A 281 22.58 -21.68 -20.52
C LEU A 281 23.45 -20.47 -20.85
N GLU A 282 22.90 -19.29 -21.01
CA GLU A 282 23.62 -18.10 -21.49
C GLU A 282 24.33 -17.29 -20.39
N THR A 283 24.20 -17.70 -19.12
CA THR A 283 24.88 -16.97 -18.04
C THR A 283 26.25 -17.58 -17.79
N ASN A 284 27.30 -16.93 -18.33
CA ASN A 284 28.68 -17.14 -17.88
C ASN A 284 28.87 -16.59 -16.46
N ASN A 285 28.14 -17.12 -15.50
CA ASN A 285 28.31 -16.76 -14.10
C ASN A 285 29.16 -17.84 -13.42
N ALA A 286 30.31 -17.46 -12.85
CA ALA A 286 31.21 -18.38 -12.16
C ALA A 286 30.54 -19.12 -10.99
N ASP A 287 29.49 -18.49 -10.41
CA ASP A 287 28.74 -19.08 -9.29
C ASP A 287 27.75 -20.18 -9.73
N PHE A 288 27.45 -20.27 -11.05
CA PHE A 288 26.51 -21.25 -11.61
C PHE A 288 27.03 -21.82 -12.92
N PRO A 289 28.08 -22.69 -12.87
CA PRO A 289 28.72 -23.24 -14.07
C PRO A 289 27.78 -24.09 -14.93
N ASP A 290 26.72 -24.65 -14.35
CA ASP A 290 25.71 -25.46 -15.05
C ASP A 290 24.47 -24.64 -15.50
N GLY A 291 24.54 -23.31 -15.41
CA GLY A 291 23.44 -22.40 -15.73
C GLY A 291 22.35 -22.28 -14.63
N TYR A 292 21.57 -21.22 -14.69
CA TYR A 292 20.44 -21.02 -13.80
C TYR A 292 19.24 -21.86 -14.25
N THR A 293 18.60 -22.58 -13.32
CA THR A 293 17.35 -23.28 -13.59
C THR A 293 16.19 -22.59 -12.91
N SER A 294 15.21 -22.16 -13.70
CA SER A 294 13.92 -21.66 -13.21
C SER A 294 12.95 -22.82 -13.10
N HIS A 295 12.52 -23.14 -11.87
CA HIS A 295 11.44 -24.09 -11.65
C HIS A 295 10.10 -23.36 -11.66
N GLN A 296 9.14 -23.83 -12.48
CA GLN A 296 7.86 -23.17 -12.69
C GLN A 296 6.70 -24.17 -12.61
N VAL A 297 5.59 -23.75 -12.01
CA VAL A 297 4.32 -24.46 -11.96
C VAL A 297 3.27 -23.63 -12.67
N MET A 298 2.62 -24.20 -13.66
CA MET A 298 1.47 -23.60 -14.33
C MET A 298 0.18 -24.17 -13.73
N MET A 299 -0.72 -23.27 -13.34
CA MET A 299 -2.05 -23.61 -12.83
C MET A 299 -3.10 -22.86 -13.65
N GLY A 300 -4.29 -23.44 -13.79
CA GLY A 300 -5.48 -22.79 -14.36
C GLY A 300 -6.64 -22.85 -13.38
N ILE A 301 -7.62 -22.00 -13.54
CA ILE A 301 -8.91 -22.14 -12.87
C ILE A 301 -9.75 -23.12 -13.71
N ALA A 302 -10.20 -24.21 -13.09
CA ALA A 302 -11.10 -25.19 -13.69
C ALA A 302 -12.58 -24.80 -13.45
N SER A 303 -12.90 -24.28 -12.25
CA SER A 303 -14.22 -23.72 -11.97
C SER A 303 -14.10 -22.52 -11.00
N PRO A 304 -14.91 -21.48 -11.21
CA PRO A 304 -14.99 -20.34 -10.28
C PRO A 304 -15.88 -20.69 -9.07
N PRO A 305 -15.85 -19.89 -8.00
CA PRO A 305 -16.79 -20.04 -6.90
C PRO A 305 -18.22 -19.72 -7.35
N THR A 306 -19.17 -20.32 -6.68
CA THR A 306 -20.61 -20.09 -6.90
C THR A 306 -21.03 -18.65 -6.61
N ARG A 307 -20.36 -17.99 -5.67
CA ARG A 307 -20.50 -16.56 -5.39
C ARG A 307 -19.13 -15.89 -5.50
N THR A 308 -18.99 -14.99 -6.45
CA THR A 308 -17.80 -14.14 -6.54
C THR A 308 -17.82 -13.14 -5.40
N SER A 309 -16.99 -13.38 -4.39
CA SER A 309 -16.68 -12.35 -3.40
C SER A 309 -15.80 -11.30 -4.08
N THR A 310 -16.32 -10.10 -4.15
CA THR A 310 -15.64 -8.97 -4.76
C THR A 310 -14.34 -8.62 -4.05
N ALA A 311 -13.35 -8.22 -4.80
CA ALA A 311 -12.10 -7.60 -4.42
C ALA A 311 -11.10 -8.46 -3.61
N VAL A 312 -11.44 -8.96 -2.44
CA VAL A 312 -10.47 -9.62 -1.53
C VAL A 312 -10.24 -11.09 -1.91
N ASN A 313 -11.28 -11.79 -2.35
CA ASN A 313 -11.21 -13.21 -2.75
C ASN A 313 -11.16 -13.42 -4.27
N SER A 314 -10.83 -12.38 -5.04
CA SER A 314 -10.62 -12.54 -6.47
C SER A 314 -9.32 -13.31 -6.75
N PHE A 315 -9.27 -14.06 -7.85
CA PHE A 315 -8.07 -14.82 -8.20
C PHE A 315 -6.82 -13.95 -8.35
N THR A 316 -6.95 -12.70 -8.82
CA THR A 316 -5.83 -11.76 -8.92
C THR A 316 -5.31 -11.33 -7.55
N TYR A 317 -6.18 -11.17 -6.57
CA TYR A 317 -5.78 -10.89 -5.20
C TYR A 317 -4.99 -12.06 -4.61
N ILE A 318 -5.46 -13.29 -4.81
CA ILE A 318 -4.79 -14.51 -4.34
C ILE A 318 -3.40 -14.64 -4.96
N VAL A 319 -3.26 -14.33 -6.26
CA VAL A 319 -1.94 -14.32 -6.94
C VAL A 319 -1.02 -13.25 -6.37
N ASP A 320 -1.54 -12.06 -6.07
CA ASP A 320 -0.76 -10.99 -5.45
C ASP A 320 -0.37 -11.31 -4.00
N GLN A 321 -1.07 -12.22 -3.32
CA GLN A 321 -0.72 -12.75 -1.99
C GLN A 321 0.27 -13.93 -2.04
N ALA A 322 0.76 -14.33 -3.19
CA ALA A 322 1.72 -15.42 -3.36
C ALA A 322 3.13 -15.05 -2.82
N ILE A 323 3.20 -14.79 -1.50
CA ILE A 323 4.43 -14.41 -0.81
C ILE A 323 5.47 -15.52 -0.95
N GLY A 324 6.72 -15.15 -1.29
CA GLY A 324 7.84 -16.08 -1.45
C GLY A 324 7.89 -16.79 -2.80
N CYS A 325 6.93 -16.57 -3.72
CA CYS A 325 7.01 -17.01 -5.10
C CYS A 325 6.95 -15.83 -6.06
N ASP A 326 7.58 -15.98 -7.20
CA ASP A 326 7.39 -15.09 -8.32
C ASP A 326 6.15 -15.54 -9.11
N ALA A 327 5.18 -14.64 -9.32
CA ALA A 327 3.88 -14.99 -9.85
C ALA A 327 3.41 -14.04 -10.96
N ASP A 328 3.00 -14.62 -12.09
CA ASP A 328 2.35 -13.92 -13.19
C ASP A 328 1.01 -14.60 -13.51
N PHE A 329 0.11 -13.89 -14.18
CA PHE A 329 -1.11 -14.48 -14.68
C PHE A 329 -1.39 -14.10 -16.14
N ALA A 330 -2.18 -14.93 -16.81
CA ALA A 330 -2.69 -14.69 -18.15
C ALA A 330 -4.20 -14.96 -18.18
N LEU A 331 -4.93 -14.10 -18.86
CA LEU A 331 -6.34 -14.24 -19.16
C LEU A 331 -6.49 -14.38 -20.67
N ARG A 332 -6.98 -15.53 -21.12
CA ARG A 332 -7.40 -15.74 -22.49
C ARG A 332 -8.89 -15.48 -22.60
N ILE A 333 -9.27 -14.56 -23.47
CA ILE A 333 -10.64 -14.06 -23.54
C ILE A 333 -11.17 -14.18 -24.96
N THR A 334 -12.43 -14.58 -25.09
CA THR A 334 -13.23 -14.46 -26.30
C THR A 334 -14.57 -13.86 -25.97
N PHE A 335 -15.06 -12.99 -26.83
CA PHE A 335 -16.42 -12.47 -26.73
C PHE A 335 -17.33 -13.32 -27.59
N ASP A 336 -18.42 -13.80 -27.00
CA ASP A 336 -19.41 -14.68 -27.66
C ASP A 336 -20.80 -14.25 -27.18
N ALA A 337 -21.44 -13.38 -27.97
CA ALA A 337 -22.77 -12.89 -27.64
C ALA A 337 -23.83 -14.01 -27.50
N SER A 338 -23.57 -15.18 -28.09
CA SER A 338 -24.47 -16.34 -27.99
C SER A 338 -24.28 -17.15 -26.72
N ALA A 339 -23.11 -17.04 -26.05
CA ALA A 339 -22.78 -17.83 -24.87
C ALA A 339 -23.65 -17.47 -23.65
N VAL A 340 -24.05 -16.20 -23.52
CA VAL A 340 -24.90 -15.73 -22.43
C VAL A 340 -25.98 -14.81 -22.98
N SER A 341 -27.03 -15.42 -23.57
CA SER A 341 -28.24 -14.71 -23.98
C SER A 341 -29.34 -14.88 -22.92
N LYS A 342 -30.31 -13.94 -22.90
CA LYS A 342 -31.53 -14.10 -22.06
C LYS A 342 -32.26 -15.41 -22.37
N GLU A 343 -32.21 -15.85 -23.61
CA GLU A 343 -32.81 -17.13 -24.08
C GLU A 343 -32.03 -18.33 -23.55
N THR A 344 -30.69 -18.29 -23.61
CA THR A 344 -29.79 -19.36 -23.11
C THR A 344 -29.89 -19.49 -21.58
N ALA A 345 -29.88 -18.40 -20.85
CA ALA A 345 -30.06 -18.38 -19.39
C ALA A 345 -31.48 -18.87 -18.99
N SER A 346 -32.50 -18.45 -19.73
CA SER A 346 -33.87 -18.90 -19.51
C SER A 346 -34.10 -20.37 -19.89
N LYS A 347 -33.36 -20.89 -20.89
CA LYS A 347 -33.38 -22.29 -21.27
C LYS A 347 -32.68 -23.13 -20.20
N ALA A 348 -31.47 -22.76 -19.75
CA ALA A 348 -30.75 -23.43 -18.68
C ALA A 348 -31.62 -23.55 -17.41
N LEU A 349 -32.30 -22.44 -17.03
CA LEU A 349 -33.19 -22.43 -15.87
C LEU A 349 -34.42 -23.37 -16.06
N ARG A 350 -34.92 -23.49 -17.28
CA ARG A 350 -36.02 -24.43 -17.58
C ARG A 350 -35.58 -25.89 -17.59
N ASP A 351 -34.41 -26.13 -18.16
CA ASP A 351 -33.83 -27.47 -18.24
C ASP A 351 -33.53 -28.00 -16.82
N MET A 352 -32.90 -27.17 -15.96
CA MET A 352 -32.68 -27.56 -14.57
C MET A 352 -33.99 -27.76 -13.78
N LYS A 353 -35.00 -26.91 -13.96
CA LYS A 353 -36.31 -27.13 -13.35
C LYS A 353 -37.00 -28.41 -13.83
N SER A 354 -36.76 -28.86 -15.07
CA SER A 354 -37.28 -30.10 -15.59
C SER A 354 -36.53 -31.30 -15.03
N GLU A 355 -35.23 -31.19 -14.78
CA GLU A 355 -34.41 -32.20 -14.11
C GLU A 355 -34.76 -32.36 -12.64
N ASP A 356 -35.03 -31.21 -11.92
CA ASP A 356 -35.52 -31.21 -10.55
C ASP A 356 -36.82 -32.02 -10.39
N LEU A 357 -37.72 -31.88 -11.32
CA LEU A 357 -38.97 -32.67 -11.39
C LEU A 357 -38.74 -34.16 -11.69
N ALA A 358 -37.64 -34.50 -12.37
CA ALA A 358 -37.29 -35.86 -12.73
C ALA A 358 -36.49 -36.61 -11.64
N ASN A 359 -35.61 -35.89 -10.94
CA ASN A 359 -34.61 -36.45 -10.00
C ASN A 359 -35.02 -36.40 -8.53
N SER A 360 -36.27 -36.04 -8.21
CA SER A 360 -36.75 -35.91 -6.80
C SER A 360 -36.73 -37.23 -5.99
N ARG A 361 -35.90 -38.22 -6.36
CA ARG A 361 -35.83 -39.55 -5.74
C ARG A 361 -34.53 -39.95 -5.07
N ASP A 362 -33.45 -39.12 -5.15
CA ASP A 362 -32.18 -39.43 -4.47
C ASP A 362 -31.77 -38.31 -3.52
N GLU A 363 -31.77 -38.61 -2.21
CA GLU A 363 -31.53 -37.69 -1.12
C GLU A 363 -30.03 -37.24 -0.94
N LEU A 364 -29.09 -37.74 -1.72
CA LEU A 364 -27.65 -37.57 -1.49
C LEU A 364 -26.99 -36.41 -2.26
N ASP A 365 -27.67 -35.82 -3.29
CA ASP A 365 -27.13 -34.72 -4.10
C ASP A 365 -27.91 -33.40 -3.97
N VAL A 366 -28.73 -33.25 -2.92
CA VAL A 366 -29.68 -32.12 -2.81
C VAL A 366 -28.99 -30.77 -2.56
N GLU A 367 -27.86 -30.74 -1.82
CA GLU A 367 -27.17 -29.49 -1.52
C GLU A 367 -26.43 -28.92 -2.74
N ASP A 368 -25.68 -29.74 -3.46
CA ASP A 368 -24.95 -29.30 -4.67
C ASP A 368 -25.90 -28.83 -5.76
N TYR A 369 -27.06 -29.54 -5.94
CA TYR A 369 -28.07 -29.17 -6.90
C TYR A 369 -28.81 -27.86 -6.54
N ALA A 370 -29.08 -27.63 -5.25
CA ALA A 370 -29.68 -26.39 -4.80
C ALA A 370 -28.78 -25.19 -5.05
N ASP A 371 -27.48 -25.36 -4.89
CA ASP A 371 -26.48 -24.34 -5.18
C ASP A 371 -26.36 -24.05 -6.67
N ASP A 372 -26.35 -25.07 -7.54
CA ASP A 372 -26.34 -24.90 -8.97
C ASP A 372 -27.63 -24.20 -9.49
N MET A 373 -28.77 -24.55 -8.95
CA MET A 373 -30.04 -23.90 -9.25
C MET A 373 -30.03 -22.42 -8.84
N ASN A 374 -29.45 -22.09 -7.67
CA ASN A 374 -29.32 -20.72 -7.20
C ASN A 374 -28.38 -19.92 -8.11
N ASN A 375 -27.27 -20.53 -8.54
CA ASN A 375 -26.32 -19.93 -9.47
C ASN A 375 -26.93 -19.56 -10.80
N VAL A 376 -27.70 -20.50 -11.39
CA VAL A 376 -28.39 -20.26 -12.65
C VAL A 376 -29.48 -19.19 -12.48
N ARG A 377 -30.15 -19.15 -11.33
CA ARG A 377 -31.12 -18.08 -11.01
C ARG A 377 -30.45 -16.71 -10.90
N GLU A 378 -29.30 -16.64 -10.24
CA GLU A 378 -28.55 -15.41 -10.08
C GLU A 378 -27.98 -14.92 -11.42
N LEU A 379 -27.40 -15.82 -12.23
CA LEU A 379 -27.00 -15.50 -13.59
C LEU A 379 -28.18 -15.02 -14.45
N HIS A 380 -29.31 -15.69 -14.38
CA HIS A 380 -30.52 -15.29 -15.10
C HIS A 380 -31.03 -13.92 -14.64
N ALA A 381 -31.02 -13.65 -13.33
CA ALA A 381 -31.41 -12.36 -12.76
C ALA A 381 -30.46 -11.23 -13.22
N THR A 382 -29.14 -11.48 -13.21
CA THR A 382 -28.11 -10.54 -13.66
C THR A 382 -28.25 -10.23 -15.14
N VAL A 383 -28.36 -11.28 -15.99
CA VAL A 383 -28.57 -11.16 -17.45
C VAL A 383 -29.89 -10.46 -17.80
N LYS A 384 -30.91 -10.64 -16.95
CA LYS A 384 -32.18 -9.92 -17.09
C LYS A 384 -32.12 -8.46 -16.67
N ALA A 385 -31.35 -8.16 -15.64
CA ALA A 385 -31.15 -6.79 -15.13
C ALA A 385 -30.28 -5.95 -16.07
N GLU A 386 -29.32 -6.57 -16.76
CA GLU A 386 -28.49 -5.90 -17.75
C GLU A 386 -29.28 -5.61 -19.02
N SER A 387 -29.18 -4.38 -19.50
CA SER A 387 -29.86 -3.97 -20.74
C SER A 387 -29.29 -4.67 -21.98
N ASN A 388 -28.01 -5.01 -21.99
CA ASN A 388 -27.30 -5.70 -23.06
C ASN A 388 -26.08 -6.46 -22.51
N PRO A 389 -26.27 -7.69 -21.95
CA PRO A 389 -25.18 -8.45 -21.40
C PRO A 389 -24.20 -8.89 -22.47
N ILE A 390 -22.92 -8.65 -22.28
CA ILE A 390 -21.87 -9.12 -23.18
C ILE A 390 -21.37 -10.47 -22.68
N GLY A 391 -21.68 -11.50 -23.41
CA GLY A 391 -21.19 -12.85 -23.16
C GLY A 391 -19.71 -12.94 -23.48
N MET A 392 -18.95 -13.58 -22.60
CA MET A 392 -17.53 -13.83 -22.77
C MET A 392 -17.13 -15.20 -22.22
N LYS A 393 -16.07 -15.77 -22.78
CA LYS A 393 -15.39 -16.94 -22.24
C LYS A 393 -14.00 -16.55 -21.82
N VAL A 394 -13.60 -16.99 -20.65
CA VAL A 394 -12.31 -16.63 -20.04
C VAL A 394 -11.62 -17.87 -19.49
N ALA A 395 -10.36 -18.08 -19.87
CA ALA A 395 -9.46 -18.98 -19.16
C ALA A 395 -8.43 -18.16 -18.36
N ALA A 396 -8.31 -18.43 -17.06
CA ALA A 396 -7.34 -17.80 -16.18
C ALA A 396 -6.20 -18.79 -15.89
N LEU A 397 -5.00 -18.42 -16.29
CA LEU A 397 -3.78 -19.21 -16.12
C LEU A 397 -2.81 -18.46 -15.20
N PHE A 398 -2.09 -19.19 -14.35
CA PHE A 398 -1.12 -18.66 -13.42
C PHE A 398 0.21 -19.39 -13.58
N ALA A 399 1.30 -18.64 -13.47
CA ALA A 399 2.65 -19.18 -13.37
C ALA A 399 3.25 -18.79 -12.02
N PHE A 400 3.67 -19.77 -11.24
CA PHE A 400 4.42 -19.60 -10.03
C PHE A 400 5.82 -20.16 -10.22
N ALA A 401 6.83 -19.45 -9.72
CA ALA A 401 8.22 -19.85 -9.91
C ALA A 401 9.08 -19.60 -8.68
N HIS A 402 10.09 -20.45 -8.51
CA HIS A 402 11.12 -20.32 -7.48
C HIS A 402 12.37 -21.08 -7.90
N PRO A 403 13.60 -20.66 -7.52
CA PRO A 403 14.82 -21.42 -7.81
C PRO A 403 14.87 -22.78 -7.11
N ASP A 404 14.30 -22.88 -5.91
CA ASP A 404 14.16 -24.15 -5.16
C ASP A 404 12.87 -24.87 -5.56
N MET A 405 13.02 -26.05 -6.14
CA MET A 405 11.91 -26.89 -6.61
C MET A 405 11.03 -27.42 -5.46
N ASP A 406 11.63 -27.82 -4.35
CA ASP A 406 10.86 -28.40 -3.23
C ASP A 406 10.10 -27.31 -2.46
N TYR A 407 10.67 -26.12 -2.36
CA TYR A 407 9.96 -24.96 -1.85
C TYR A 407 8.75 -24.65 -2.74
N LEU A 408 8.95 -24.61 -4.06
CA LEU A 408 7.87 -24.34 -5.01
C LEU A 408 6.73 -25.36 -4.93
N LYS A 409 7.04 -26.65 -4.79
CA LYS A 409 6.03 -27.72 -4.60
C LYS A 409 5.14 -27.47 -3.40
N ARG A 410 5.76 -27.16 -2.24
CA ARG A 410 5.03 -26.87 -0.99
C ARG A 410 4.15 -25.62 -1.15
N ARG A 411 4.69 -24.55 -1.77
CA ARG A 411 3.92 -23.32 -2.02
C ARG A 411 2.80 -23.51 -3.02
N ALA A 412 3.01 -24.27 -4.08
CA ALA A 412 1.96 -24.59 -5.05
C ALA A 412 0.77 -25.32 -4.39
N ALA A 413 1.04 -26.28 -3.50
CA ALA A 413 0.00 -26.96 -2.73
C ALA A 413 -0.74 -25.97 -1.79
N THR A 414 -0.01 -25.08 -1.11
CA THR A 414 -0.63 -24.05 -0.26
C THR A 414 -1.50 -23.10 -1.07
N LEU A 415 -1.03 -22.65 -2.22
CA LEU A 415 -1.79 -21.75 -3.11
C LEU A 415 -3.05 -22.43 -3.64
N SER A 416 -2.96 -23.69 -4.06
CA SER A 416 -4.14 -24.46 -4.48
C SER A 416 -5.18 -24.55 -3.36
N LYS A 417 -4.74 -24.75 -2.10
CA LYS A 417 -5.61 -24.71 -0.93
C LYS A 417 -6.20 -23.32 -0.69
N THR A 418 -5.42 -22.25 -0.88
CA THR A 418 -5.91 -20.85 -0.75
C THR A 418 -6.98 -20.56 -1.78
N PHE A 419 -6.78 -20.98 -3.03
CA PHE A 419 -7.79 -20.88 -4.07
C PHE A 419 -9.05 -21.70 -3.70
N GLY A 420 -8.88 -22.93 -3.18
CA GLY A 420 -9.98 -23.76 -2.71
C GLY A 420 -10.78 -23.12 -1.57
N ASN A 421 -10.10 -22.51 -0.60
CA ASN A 421 -10.77 -21.80 0.50
C ASN A 421 -11.58 -20.58 -0.01
N ALA A 422 -11.17 -20.00 -1.13
CA ALA A 422 -11.92 -18.94 -1.81
C ALA A 422 -12.98 -19.48 -2.81
N GLY A 423 -13.19 -20.79 -2.85
CA GLY A 423 -14.19 -21.47 -3.71
C GLY A 423 -13.74 -21.72 -5.14
N PHE A 424 -12.47 -21.46 -5.51
CA PHE A 424 -11.95 -21.77 -6.84
C PHE A 424 -11.41 -23.20 -6.90
N THR A 425 -11.76 -23.93 -7.94
CA THR A 425 -11.08 -25.19 -8.26
C THR A 425 -9.92 -24.92 -9.20
N THR A 426 -8.72 -25.33 -8.80
CA THR A 426 -7.51 -25.16 -9.63
C THR A 426 -7.17 -26.44 -10.38
N TYR A 427 -6.66 -26.28 -11.58
CA TYR A 427 -6.16 -27.36 -12.43
C TYR A 427 -4.66 -27.19 -12.67
N GLN A 428 -3.91 -28.24 -12.40
CA GLN A 428 -2.49 -28.33 -12.71
C GLN A 428 -2.29 -29.44 -13.73
N ALA A 429 -2.01 -29.07 -14.98
CA ALA A 429 -1.90 -30.04 -16.08
C ALA A 429 -0.71 -30.99 -15.84
N VAL A 430 -0.96 -32.26 -15.86
CA VAL A 430 0.06 -33.31 -15.89
C VAL A 430 0.50 -33.51 -17.33
N GLY A 431 1.76 -33.27 -17.63
CA GLY A 431 2.29 -33.32 -19.00
C GLY A 431 1.96 -32.12 -19.90
N GLY A 432 1.03 -31.25 -19.49
CA GLY A 432 0.60 -30.06 -20.24
C GLY A 432 1.24 -28.75 -19.77
N GLN A 433 2.22 -28.79 -18.87
CA GLN A 433 2.85 -27.60 -18.28
C GLN A 433 3.52 -26.69 -19.31
N HIS A 434 4.17 -27.27 -20.32
CA HIS A 434 4.81 -26.52 -21.40
C HIS A 434 3.76 -25.80 -22.26
N ASP A 435 2.64 -26.46 -22.57
CA ASP A 435 1.54 -25.84 -23.31
C ASP A 435 0.96 -24.68 -22.55
N MET A 436 0.62 -24.85 -21.27
CA MET A 436 0.15 -23.75 -20.41
C MET A 436 1.15 -22.59 -20.33
N TRP A 437 2.45 -22.88 -20.25
CA TRP A 437 3.50 -21.86 -20.24
C TRP A 437 3.50 -21.06 -21.57
N MET A 438 3.38 -21.73 -22.70
CA MET A 438 3.27 -21.10 -24.02
C MET A 438 2.03 -20.19 -24.11
N GLN A 439 0.93 -20.61 -23.51
CA GLN A 439 -0.32 -19.84 -23.49
C GLN A 439 -0.23 -18.53 -22.69
N MET A 440 0.82 -18.35 -21.91
CA MET A 440 1.12 -17.11 -21.18
C MET A 440 2.04 -16.16 -21.96
N LEU A 441 2.33 -16.46 -23.24
CA LEU A 441 3.19 -15.62 -24.09
C LEU A 441 2.35 -14.87 -25.13
N PRO A 442 2.72 -13.59 -25.41
CA PRO A 442 2.08 -12.85 -26.50
C PRO A 442 2.44 -13.45 -27.86
N GLY A 443 1.52 -13.39 -28.81
CA GLY A 443 1.72 -13.92 -30.17
C GLY A 443 1.55 -15.43 -30.30
N VAL A 444 1.01 -16.08 -29.29
CA VAL A 444 0.67 -17.52 -29.29
C VAL A 444 -0.84 -17.71 -29.39
N THR A 445 -1.32 -18.48 -30.36
CA THR A 445 -2.74 -18.84 -30.50
C THR A 445 -3.16 -19.83 -29.40
N ARG A 446 -4.44 -19.79 -29.05
CA ARG A 446 -4.98 -20.70 -28.02
C ARG A 446 -4.81 -22.17 -28.40
N SER A 447 -4.49 -22.95 -27.38
CA SER A 447 -4.44 -24.39 -27.46
C SER A 447 -5.78 -25.04 -27.04
N ARG A 448 -5.98 -26.29 -27.39
CA ARG A 448 -7.13 -27.06 -26.94
C ARG A 448 -7.23 -27.18 -25.43
N LEU A 449 -6.08 -27.30 -24.72
CA LEU A 449 -6.07 -27.34 -23.26
C LEU A 449 -6.60 -26.03 -22.64
N THR A 450 -6.28 -24.90 -23.28
CA THR A 450 -6.82 -23.60 -22.83
C THR A 450 -8.30 -23.48 -23.15
N ASP A 451 -8.74 -23.97 -24.30
CA ASP A 451 -10.17 -24.00 -24.67
C ASP A 451 -11.01 -24.86 -23.69
N ASP A 452 -10.44 -25.96 -23.18
CA ASP A 452 -11.08 -26.82 -22.17
C ASP A 452 -11.19 -26.11 -20.78
N LEU A 453 -10.37 -25.09 -20.51
CA LEU A 453 -10.40 -24.26 -19.29
C LEU A 453 -11.22 -22.97 -19.43
N MET A 454 -11.90 -22.77 -20.59
CA MET A 454 -12.70 -21.57 -20.81
C MET A 454 -14.01 -21.61 -20.02
N MET A 455 -14.14 -20.65 -19.08
CA MET A 455 -15.36 -20.45 -18.29
C MET A 455 -16.26 -19.40 -18.97
N THR A 456 -17.55 -19.67 -19.02
CA THR A 456 -18.56 -18.76 -19.59
C THR A 456 -19.06 -17.79 -18.51
N THR A 457 -19.05 -16.50 -18.82
CA THR A 457 -19.47 -15.44 -17.91
C THR A 457 -19.98 -14.21 -18.69
N THR A 458 -20.40 -13.16 -17.99
CA THR A 458 -20.62 -11.83 -18.60
C THR A 458 -19.44 -10.90 -18.31
N SER A 459 -19.28 -9.86 -19.14
CA SER A 459 -18.23 -8.86 -18.93
C SER A 459 -18.37 -8.19 -17.55
N TYR A 460 -19.59 -7.88 -17.13
CA TYR A 460 -19.87 -7.26 -15.84
C TYR A 460 -19.48 -8.15 -14.65
N LEU A 461 -19.91 -9.42 -14.66
CA LEU A 461 -19.56 -10.37 -13.57
C LEU A 461 -18.05 -10.59 -13.51
N PHE A 462 -17.40 -10.79 -14.66
CA PHE A 462 -15.95 -10.98 -14.68
C PHE A 462 -15.17 -9.73 -14.23
N SER A 463 -15.69 -8.53 -14.52
CA SER A 463 -15.10 -7.27 -14.06
C SER A 463 -15.08 -7.16 -12.54
N GLY A 464 -15.98 -7.84 -11.82
CA GLY A 464 -15.99 -7.96 -10.37
C GLY A 464 -14.75 -8.69 -9.80
N CYS A 465 -14.07 -9.52 -10.60
CA CYS A 465 -12.78 -10.12 -10.25
C CYS A 465 -11.61 -9.12 -10.29
N MET A 466 -11.84 -7.89 -10.78
CA MET A 466 -10.85 -6.80 -10.87
C MET A 466 -9.50 -7.21 -11.47
N PRO A 467 -9.49 -7.78 -12.69
CA PRO A 467 -8.28 -8.36 -13.27
C PRO A 467 -7.17 -7.34 -13.57
N LEU A 468 -7.50 -6.07 -13.66
CA LEU A 468 -6.58 -4.96 -13.96
C LEU A 468 -6.42 -4.01 -12.76
N ARG A 469 -6.43 -4.55 -11.54
CA ARG A 469 -6.32 -3.75 -10.33
C ARG A 469 -4.89 -3.32 -10.05
N LYS A 470 -4.75 -2.17 -9.41
CA LYS A 470 -3.52 -1.62 -8.88
C LYS A 470 -3.77 -1.22 -7.43
N THR A 471 -2.79 -1.35 -6.57
CA THR A 471 -2.86 -0.91 -5.17
C THR A 471 -1.74 0.09 -4.94
N VAL A 472 -2.01 1.36 -5.18
CA VAL A 472 -1.09 2.47 -4.92
C VAL A 472 -1.61 3.25 -3.73
N ILE A 473 -0.73 3.50 -2.77
CA ILE A 473 -1.05 4.22 -1.54
C ILE A 473 0.06 5.19 -1.20
N GLY A 474 -0.29 6.28 -0.52
CA GLY A 474 0.62 7.35 -0.14
C GLY A 474 0.82 8.39 -1.23
N ASP A 475 1.85 9.18 -1.09
CA ASP A 475 2.16 10.25 -2.04
C ASP A 475 3.01 9.75 -3.21
N SER A 476 2.92 10.41 -4.36
CA SER A 476 3.68 10.03 -5.56
C SER A 476 5.17 10.41 -5.49
N LYS A 477 5.56 11.18 -4.49
CA LYS A 477 6.92 11.68 -4.23
C LYS A 477 7.10 11.93 -2.74
N GLY A 478 8.35 12.07 -2.27
CA GLY A 478 8.65 12.41 -0.89
C GLY A 478 9.58 11.42 -0.19
N VAL A 479 9.56 11.40 1.14
CA VAL A 479 10.40 10.51 1.95
C VAL A 479 9.76 9.13 2.16
N PRO A 480 10.54 8.04 2.19
CA PRO A 480 10.00 6.70 2.38
C PRO A 480 9.60 6.46 3.85
N VAL A 481 8.34 6.07 4.11
CA VAL A 481 7.82 5.87 5.47
C VAL A 481 7.40 4.44 5.78
N ALA A 482 6.93 3.69 4.78
CA ALA A 482 6.42 2.34 4.97
C ALA A 482 6.53 1.51 3.68
N ILE A 483 6.27 0.23 3.80
CA ILE A 483 6.11 -0.71 2.69
C ILE A 483 4.66 -1.14 2.63
N ASN A 484 4.07 -1.15 1.46
CA ASN A 484 2.77 -1.75 1.21
C ASN A 484 2.88 -3.27 1.31
N THR A 485 2.21 -3.86 2.29
CA THR A 485 2.15 -5.31 2.54
C THR A 485 0.77 -5.89 2.24
N GLU A 486 -0.11 -5.10 1.61
CA GLU A 486 -1.41 -5.59 1.14
C GLU A 486 -1.24 -6.70 0.10
N ASN A 487 -0.13 -6.69 -0.60
CA ASN A 487 0.25 -7.70 -1.59
C ASN A 487 1.76 -7.99 -1.54
N ALA A 488 2.19 -9.01 -2.27
CA ALA A 488 3.59 -9.42 -2.36
C ALA A 488 4.45 -8.53 -3.28
N LEU A 489 3.96 -7.35 -3.68
CA LEU A 489 4.72 -6.42 -4.53
C LEU A 489 5.65 -5.51 -3.71
N GLY A 490 5.39 -5.33 -2.42
CA GLY A 490 6.30 -4.60 -1.52
C GLY A 490 6.55 -3.15 -1.93
N GLN A 491 5.53 -2.46 -2.43
CA GLN A 491 5.68 -1.09 -2.92
C GLN A 491 6.04 -0.13 -1.78
N ILE A 492 6.98 0.77 -2.03
CA ILE A 492 7.39 1.79 -1.07
C ILE A 492 6.32 2.88 -0.98
N ILE A 493 5.96 3.22 0.25
CA ILE A 493 5.01 4.30 0.55
C ILE A 493 5.80 5.56 0.87
N LEU A 494 5.54 6.60 0.12
CA LEU A 494 6.19 7.90 0.26
C LEU A 494 5.28 8.91 0.97
N TRP A 495 5.89 9.85 1.67
CA TRP A 495 5.26 10.98 2.32
C TRP A 495 5.85 12.30 1.79
N ASP A 496 5.03 13.09 1.10
CA ASP A 496 5.41 14.40 0.58
C ASP A 496 5.24 15.46 1.66
N VAL A 497 6.23 15.58 2.53
CA VAL A 497 6.20 16.51 3.69
C VAL A 497 6.02 17.96 3.24
N LEU A 498 6.73 18.37 2.18
CA LEU A 498 6.82 19.78 1.79
C LEU A 498 5.57 20.29 1.10
N ASN A 499 4.83 19.41 0.42
CA ASN A 499 3.59 19.73 -0.28
C ASN A 499 2.39 19.01 0.34
N ALA A 500 2.50 18.57 1.59
CA ALA A 500 1.49 17.77 2.25
C ALA A 500 0.12 18.48 2.30
N THR A 501 0.12 19.81 2.41
CA THR A 501 -1.09 20.63 2.47
C THR A 501 -1.71 20.97 1.12
N ASP A 502 -1.00 20.77 0.01
CA ASP A 502 -1.49 21.10 -1.34
C ASP A 502 -2.71 20.28 -1.74
N LYS A 503 -2.76 19.02 -1.27
CA LYS A 503 -3.81 18.06 -1.59
C LYS A 503 -4.96 18.01 -0.57
N GLY A 504 -4.83 18.69 0.56
CA GLY A 504 -5.83 18.67 1.62
C GLY A 504 -5.23 18.87 3.02
N ASN A 505 -5.86 18.27 4.03
CA ASN A 505 -5.35 18.24 5.39
C ASN A 505 -4.12 17.30 5.46
N ALA A 506 -2.97 17.86 5.84
CA ALA A 506 -1.71 17.13 5.97
C ALA A 506 -1.56 16.39 7.31
N SER A 507 -2.46 16.64 8.26
CA SER A 507 -2.40 16.07 9.60
C SER A 507 -2.49 14.54 9.55
N ILE A 508 -1.79 13.89 10.46
CA ILE A 508 -1.69 12.43 10.56
C ILE A 508 -2.08 12.01 11.97
N THR A 509 -2.89 10.98 12.08
CA THR A 509 -3.21 10.32 13.35
C THR A 509 -2.74 8.87 13.35
N VAL A 510 -2.27 8.41 14.50
CA VAL A 510 -1.73 7.06 14.69
C VAL A 510 -2.44 6.42 15.87
N CYS A 511 -3.21 5.37 15.63
CA CYS A 511 -3.86 4.54 16.65
C CYS A 511 -3.10 3.21 16.79
N GLY A 512 -2.84 2.79 18.03
CA GLY A 512 -2.20 1.50 18.25
C GLY A 512 -2.02 1.18 19.73
N ALA A 513 -2.13 -0.09 20.08
CA ALA A 513 -1.91 -0.58 21.43
C ALA A 513 -0.48 -0.29 21.91
N GLN A 514 -0.24 -0.50 23.20
CA GLN A 514 1.09 -0.38 23.76
C GLN A 514 2.05 -1.37 23.09
N GLY A 515 3.24 -0.91 22.71
CA GLY A 515 4.23 -1.74 22.02
C GLY A 515 3.96 -2.00 20.54
N ALA A 516 2.85 -1.53 19.96
CA ALA A 516 2.55 -1.69 18.53
C ALA A 516 3.45 -0.92 17.56
N GLY A 517 4.33 -0.04 18.06
CA GLY A 517 5.24 0.78 17.25
C GLY A 517 4.76 2.20 16.96
N LYS A 518 3.74 2.69 17.68
CA LYS A 518 3.19 4.04 17.52
C LYS A 518 4.25 5.12 17.68
N SER A 519 4.93 5.18 18.84
CA SER A 519 5.99 6.16 19.13
C SER A 519 7.16 6.04 18.16
N TYR A 520 7.45 4.84 17.68
CA TYR A 520 8.49 4.61 16.69
C TYR A 520 8.15 5.28 15.34
N LEU A 521 6.91 5.12 14.87
CA LEU A 521 6.43 5.79 13.65
C LEU A 521 6.43 7.31 13.81
N ILE A 522 5.92 7.82 14.95
CA ILE A 522 5.89 9.27 15.22
C ILE A 522 7.31 9.84 15.21
N LYS A 523 8.28 9.14 15.83
CA LYS A 523 9.70 9.55 15.83
C LYS A 523 10.31 9.47 14.41
N LEU A 524 9.90 8.52 13.57
CA LEU A 524 10.32 8.46 12.17
C LEU A 524 9.87 9.70 11.40
N LEU A 525 8.59 10.07 11.53
CA LEU A 525 8.04 11.26 10.90
C LEU A 525 8.70 12.55 11.42
N LEU A 526 8.91 12.65 12.75
CA LEU A 526 9.62 13.73 13.38
C LEU A 526 11.04 13.90 12.82
N GLY A 527 11.78 12.80 12.70
CA GLY A 527 13.12 12.80 12.14
C GLY A 527 13.18 13.38 10.73
N TYR A 528 12.24 12.99 9.87
CA TYR A 528 12.16 13.54 8.51
C TYR A 528 11.79 15.01 8.46
N MET A 529 10.91 15.47 9.34
CA MET A 529 10.58 16.91 9.44
C MET A 529 11.84 17.74 9.69
N LEU A 530 12.67 17.31 10.63
CA LEU A 530 13.87 18.06 11.02
C LEU A 530 15.00 17.92 9.99
N ASP A 531 15.13 16.74 9.34
CA ASP A 531 16.07 16.58 8.22
C ASP A 531 15.71 17.47 7.01
N LEU A 532 14.45 17.88 6.92
CA LEU A 532 13.95 18.83 5.93
C LEU A 532 13.98 20.29 6.43
N ASN A 533 14.66 20.56 7.54
CA ASN A 533 14.77 21.88 8.17
C ASN A 533 13.38 22.50 8.45
N ARG A 534 12.45 21.68 8.95
CA ARG A 534 11.09 22.12 9.33
C ARG A 534 11.01 22.32 10.83
N TYR A 535 10.05 23.14 11.24
CA TYR A 535 9.86 23.48 12.65
C TYR A 535 8.82 22.56 13.29
N VAL A 536 9.16 22.05 14.47
CA VAL A 536 8.32 21.13 15.21
C VAL A 536 8.23 21.54 16.67
N TYR A 537 7.02 21.61 17.18
CA TYR A 537 6.74 21.64 18.61
C TYR A 537 6.15 20.30 19.02
N LEU A 538 6.67 19.71 20.09
CA LEU A 538 6.35 18.36 20.53
C LEU A 538 6.07 18.35 22.03
N ILE A 539 5.03 17.62 22.47
CA ILE A 539 4.77 17.34 23.88
C ILE A 539 5.26 15.94 24.24
N ASP A 540 6.09 15.87 25.28
CA ASP A 540 6.60 14.63 25.89
C ASP A 540 6.06 14.51 27.32
N GLN A 541 5.07 13.63 27.50
CA GLN A 541 4.49 13.33 28.82
C GLN A 541 5.16 12.17 29.54
N HIS A 542 6.03 11.43 28.84
CA HIS A 542 6.60 10.23 29.42
C HIS A 542 7.60 10.58 30.54
N LYS A 543 7.47 9.93 31.70
CA LYS A 543 8.32 10.20 32.87
C LYS A 543 9.81 10.10 32.59
N HIS A 544 10.20 9.17 31.74
CA HIS A 544 11.60 8.91 31.38
C HIS A 544 12.10 9.72 30.17
N GLY A 545 11.29 10.61 29.61
CA GLY A 545 11.72 11.50 28.54
C GLY A 545 12.03 10.81 27.22
N GLU A 546 11.09 10.04 26.67
CA GLU A 546 11.28 9.31 25.41
C GLU A 546 11.69 10.21 24.25
N TYR A 547 11.05 11.37 24.13
CA TYR A 547 11.36 12.33 23.08
C TYR A 547 12.54 13.22 23.42
N GLU A 548 12.83 13.46 24.69
CA GLU A 548 14.07 14.10 25.14
C GLU A 548 15.29 13.28 24.70
N VAL A 549 15.25 11.94 24.93
CA VAL A 549 16.30 11.03 24.47
C VAL A 549 16.44 11.06 22.95
N PHE A 550 15.31 10.97 22.23
CA PHE A 550 15.33 11.01 20.78
C PHE A 550 15.86 12.34 20.23
N ALA A 551 15.56 13.45 20.91
CA ALA A 551 16.02 14.80 20.55
C ALA A 551 17.54 14.92 20.50
N THR A 552 18.28 14.08 21.25
CA THR A 552 19.76 14.07 21.19
C THR A 552 20.31 13.66 19.81
N THR A 553 19.49 13.00 18.99
CA THR A 553 19.85 12.63 17.61
C THR A 553 19.52 13.71 16.58
N LEU A 554 18.94 14.82 17.02
CA LEU A 554 18.47 15.92 16.18
C LEU A 554 19.43 17.10 16.26
N SER A 555 19.68 17.74 15.13
CA SER A 555 20.74 18.76 15.01
C SER A 555 20.40 20.07 15.68
N ASP A 556 19.13 20.41 15.89
CA ASP A 556 18.67 21.67 16.44
C ASP A 556 17.39 21.45 17.25
N SER A 557 17.59 21.01 18.50
CA SER A 557 16.50 20.73 19.42
C SER A 557 16.71 21.42 20.76
N PHE A 558 15.64 21.95 21.34
CA PHE A 558 15.57 22.52 22.67
C PHE A 558 14.55 21.74 23.51
N VAL A 559 15.02 21.18 24.63
CA VAL A 559 14.17 20.46 25.58
C VAL A 559 13.77 21.41 26.69
N PHE A 560 12.49 21.62 26.87
CA PHE A 560 11.91 22.53 27.82
C PHE A 560 11.03 21.81 28.84
N ASP A 561 11.50 21.69 30.09
CA ASP A 561 10.69 21.24 31.21
C ASP A 561 9.78 22.38 31.66
N VAL A 562 8.47 22.25 31.48
CA VAL A 562 7.48 23.28 31.79
C VAL A 562 7.33 23.55 33.29
N THR A 563 7.86 22.71 34.16
CA THR A 563 7.93 22.92 35.62
C THR A 563 9.35 23.33 36.05
N GLY A 564 10.28 23.36 35.12
CA GLY A 564 11.67 23.75 35.33
C GLY A 564 11.89 25.28 35.36
N ARG A 565 13.17 25.68 35.46
CA ARG A 565 13.58 27.08 35.50
C ARG A 565 14.51 27.44 34.32
N GLN A 566 14.23 26.91 33.13
CA GLN A 566 15.09 27.06 31.96
C GLN A 566 14.69 28.24 31.08
N ALA A 567 13.39 28.40 30.81
CA ALA A 567 12.82 29.43 29.97
C ALA A 567 11.41 29.79 30.44
N SER A 568 10.84 30.83 29.86
CA SER A 568 9.52 31.36 30.20
C SER A 568 8.56 31.34 29.01
N LEU A 569 7.33 30.87 29.24
CA LEU A 569 6.17 31.01 28.37
C LEU A 569 5.28 32.17 28.78
N ASP A 570 5.80 33.08 29.67
CA ASP A 570 5.05 34.26 30.10
C ASP A 570 4.57 35.07 28.87
N PRO A 571 3.28 35.31 28.73
CA PRO A 571 2.73 36.05 27.58
C PRO A 571 3.32 37.46 27.46
N LEU A 572 3.67 38.09 28.59
CA LEU A 572 4.18 39.44 28.61
C LEU A 572 5.64 39.55 28.16
N LYS A 573 6.35 38.40 28.09
CA LYS A 573 7.72 38.31 27.57
C LYS A 573 7.74 37.78 26.12
N LEU A 574 6.81 36.83 25.79
CA LEU A 574 6.87 36.08 24.57
C LEU A 574 6.22 36.80 23.38
N TYR A 575 5.15 37.56 23.62
CA TYR A 575 4.37 38.20 22.57
C TYR A 575 4.60 39.72 22.50
N PRO A 576 4.43 40.31 21.28
CA PRO A 576 4.49 41.76 21.11
C PRO A 576 3.44 42.48 21.98
N SER A 577 3.82 43.61 22.52
CA SER A 577 2.93 44.44 23.35
C SER A 577 2.19 45.51 22.55
N GLU A 578 2.78 45.95 21.42
CA GLU A 578 2.29 47.07 20.64
C GLU A 578 0.96 46.80 19.96
N ASP A 579 0.77 45.57 19.45
CA ASP A 579 -0.44 45.12 18.74
C ASP A 579 -1.51 44.55 19.69
N GLY A 580 -1.25 44.53 20.99
CA GLY A 580 -2.17 43.99 21.98
C GLY A 580 -2.15 42.45 22.12
N THR A 581 -1.34 41.73 21.35
CA THR A 581 -1.28 40.26 21.38
C THR A 581 -0.90 39.75 22.76
N ALA A 582 0.12 40.30 23.39
CA ALA A 582 0.55 39.93 24.75
C ALA A 582 -0.60 40.09 25.78
N ALA A 583 -1.36 41.17 25.71
CA ALA A 583 -2.49 41.41 26.59
C ALA A 583 -3.63 40.39 26.36
N GLN A 584 -3.96 40.12 25.12
CA GLN A 584 -5.01 39.14 24.77
C GLN A 584 -4.62 37.75 25.26
N VAL A 585 -3.41 37.30 24.96
CA VAL A 585 -2.94 35.95 25.37
C VAL A 585 -2.89 35.86 26.89
N PHE A 586 -2.43 36.90 27.58
CA PHE A 586 -2.43 36.97 29.04
C PHE A 586 -3.86 36.78 29.59
N MET A 587 -4.81 37.58 29.13
CA MET A 587 -6.19 37.49 29.59
C MET A 587 -6.81 36.09 29.35
N ASP A 588 -6.54 35.52 28.20
CA ASP A 588 -7.07 34.19 27.84
C ASP A 588 -6.48 33.05 28.71
N LEU A 589 -5.26 33.19 29.21
CA LEU A 589 -4.62 32.22 30.11
C LEU A 589 -4.97 32.47 31.58
N TRP A 590 -4.94 33.71 32.00
CA TRP A 590 -5.03 34.05 33.42
C TRP A 590 -6.45 34.20 33.94
N LEU A 591 -7.43 34.68 33.15
CA LEU A 591 -8.81 34.79 33.63
C LEU A 591 -9.41 33.46 34.07
N PRO A 592 -9.26 32.36 33.27
CA PRO A 592 -9.71 31.03 33.70
C PRO A 592 -8.97 30.55 34.96
N LEU A 593 -7.64 30.75 35.00
CA LEU A 593 -6.82 30.31 36.13
C LEU A 593 -7.20 31.00 37.43
N LEU A 594 -7.47 32.31 37.37
CA LEU A 594 -7.86 33.13 38.50
C LEU A 594 -9.37 33.00 38.84
N ASN A 595 -10.14 32.26 38.03
CA ASN A 595 -11.58 32.16 38.10
C ASN A 595 -12.25 33.55 38.09
N ILE A 596 -11.91 34.36 37.09
CA ILE A 596 -12.39 35.72 36.91
C ILE A 596 -13.26 35.79 35.67
N ALA A 597 -14.52 36.28 35.81
CA ALA A 597 -15.39 36.53 34.69
C ALA A 597 -14.91 37.73 33.86
N ILE A 598 -15.08 37.64 32.51
CA ILE A 598 -14.56 38.61 31.55
C ILE A 598 -15.15 40.03 31.73
N ASP A 599 -16.34 40.11 32.26
CA ASP A 599 -17.08 41.37 32.52
C ASP A 599 -16.92 41.89 33.96
N SER A 600 -16.11 41.22 34.76
CA SER A 600 -15.87 41.62 36.16
C SER A 600 -15.02 42.87 36.27
N PRO A 601 -15.13 43.61 37.38
CA PRO A 601 -14.25 44.77 37.67
C PRO A 601 -12.76 44.40 37.66
N GLU A 602 -12.42 43.19 38.11
CA GLU A 602 -11.07 42.64 38.09
C GLU A 602 -10.52 42.46 36.68
N ALA A 603 -11.33 41.91 35.75
CA ALA A 603 -10.95 41.76 34.35
C ALA A 603 -10.73 43.13 33.68
N VAL A 604 -11.61 44.11 33.99
CA VAL A 604 -11.45 45.49 33.48
C VAL A 604 -10.20 46.13 34.02
N ALA A 605 -9.88 45.97 35.32
CA ALA A 605 -8.65 46.49 35.91
C ALA A 605 -7.38 45.88 35.25
N LEU A 606 -7.39 44.56 35.08
CA LEU A 606 -6.29 43.86 34.37
C LEU A 606 -6.16 44.35 32.93
N SER A 607 -7.24 44.49 32.19
CA SER A 607 -7.21 44.97 30.80
C SER A 607 -6.59 46.36 30.67
N ARG A 608 -6.83 47.23 31.66
CA ARG A 608 -6.17 48.57 31.72
C ARG A 608 -4.69 48.49 31.99
N MET A 609 -4.27 47.61 32.93
CA MET A 609 -2.85 47.44 33.30
C MET A 609 -2.07 46.74 32.17
N LEU A 610 -2.69 45.96 31.31
CA LEU A 610 -2.08 45.26 30.19
C LEU A 610 -1.90 46.14 28.95
N LYS A 611 -2.43 47.36 28.91
CA LYS A 611 -2.20 48.28 27.79
C LYS A 611 -0.73 48.60 27.64
N HIS A 612 -0.26 48.65 26.37
CA HIS A 612 1.15 48.88 26.02
C HIS A 612 1.73 50.10 26.76
N GLU A 613 1.04 51.24 26.71
CA GLU A 613 1.50 52.49 27.36
C GLU A 613 1.62 52.34 28.88
N PHE A 614 0.62 51.67 29.51
CA PHE A 614 0.63 51.46 30.96
C PHE A 614 1.79 50.56 31.38
N ARG A 615 2.02 49.48 30.65
CA ARG A 615 3.10 48.51 30.89
C ARG A 615 4.48 49.18 30.74
N ASN A 616 4.71 49.87 29.65
CA ASN A 616 6.00 50.53 29.38
C ASN A 616 6.32 51.63 30.41
N ALA A 617 5.34 52.47 30.75
CA ALA A 617 5.53 53.49 31.74
C ALA A 617 5.92 52.97 33.12
N ARG A 618 5.54 51.73 33.45
CA ARG A 618 5.78 51.06 34.74
C ARG A 618 6.75 49.89 34.67
N LYS A 619 7.35 49.63 33.50
CA LYS A 619 8.28 48.54 33.24
C LYS A 619 7.69 47.15 33.58
N LEU A 620 6.43 46.94 33.29
CA LEU A 620 5.72 45.67 33.54
C LEU A 620 5.93 44.71 32.34
N HIS A 621 7.16 44.19 32.24
CA HIS A 621 7.55 43.33 31.11
C HIS A 621 7.42 41.81 31.39
N SER A 622 6.97 41.44 32.58
CA SER A 622 6.70 40.05 32.97
C SER A 622 5.47 39.94 33.86
N THR A 623 4.89 38.74 33.92
CA THR A 623 3.80 38.47 34.87
C THR A 623 4.24 38.69 36.32
N ARG A 624 5.46 38.34 36.67
CA ARG A 624 6.03 38.65 38.02
C ARG A 624 6.02 40.15 38.32
N ALA A 625 6.50 40.96 37.40
CA ALA A 625 6.49 42.40 37.55
C ALA A 625 5.06 42.97 37.73
N LEU A 626 4.10 42.41 37.00
CA LEU A 626 2.69 42.78 37.14
C LEU A 626 2.12 42.38 38.51
N ILE A 627 2.43 41.20 39.03
CA ILE A 627 2.02 40.71 40.35
C ILE A 627 2.62 41.64 41.44
N ASP A 628 3.89 41.97 41.35
CA ASP A 628 4.54 42.85 42.29
C ASP A 628 3.98 44.28 42.27
N TYR A 629 3.58 44.78 41.08
CA TYR A 629 2.89 46.04 40.93
C TYR A 629 1.54 46.05 41.63
N ILE A 630 0.72 45.02 41.37
CA ILE A 630 -0.63 44.81 41.96
C ILE A 630 -0.50 44.82 43.51
N ARG A 631 0.49 44.13 44.04
CA ARG A 631 0.72 43.99 45.48
C ARG A 631 1.13 45.31 46.12
N ARG A 632 1.90 46.16 45.41
CA ARG A 632 2.37 47.48 45.94
C ARG A 632 1.34 48.59 45.75
N ASN A 633 0.34 48.42 44.90
CA ASN A 633 -0.64 49.43 44.53
C ASN A 633 -2.08 48.95 44.74
N PRO A 634 -2.51 48.71 46.00
CA PRO A 634 -3.82 48.16 46.32
C PRO A 634 -4.97 49.10 45.97
N VAL A 635 -4.72 50.37 45.69
CA VAL A 635 -5.77 51.37 45.35
C VAL A 635 -6.31 51.16 43.93
N ASP A 636 -5.50 50.61 43.05
CA ASP A 636 -5.85 50.37 41.64
C ASP A 636 -6.57 49.02 41.41
N VAL A 637 -6.62 48.15 42.42
CA VAL A 637 -7.03 46.74 42.25
C VAL A 637 -7.79 46.26 43.50
N SER A 638 -8.76 45.35 43.32
CA SER A 638 -9.42 44.72 44.43
C SER A 638 -8.45 43.87 45.27
N GLU A 639 -8.68 43.82 46.59
CA GLU A 639 -7.94 42.95 47.50
C GLU A 639 -8.06 41.47 47.07
N SER A 640 -9.21 41.07 46.51
CA SER A 640 -9.47 39.75 45.95
C SER A 640 -8.47 39.42 44.82
N LEU A 641 -8.27 40.33 43.87
CA LEU A 641 -7.32 40.12 42.76
C LEU A 641 -5.87 39.98 43.23
N SER A 642 -5.47 40.83 44.20
CA SER A 642 -4.16 40.74 44.78
C SER A 642 -3.91 39.38 45.47
N GLY A 643 -4.93 38.88 46.24
CA GLY A 643 -4.82 37.58 46.89
C GLY A 643 -4.76 36.41 45.92
N LYS A 644 -5.55 36.44 44.84
CA LYS A 644 -5.53 35.40 43.78
C LYS A 644 -4.17 35.33 43.09
N PHE A 645 -3.57 36.45 42.74
CA PHE A 645 -2.23 36.49 42.15
C PHE A 645 -1.12 36.10 43.10
N ALA A 646 -1.25 36.45 44.40
CA ALA A 646 -0.31 36.03 45.42
C ALA A 646 -0.25 34.51 45.53
N PHE A 647 -1.40 33.86 45.57
CA PHE A 647 -1.50 32.41 45.61
C PHE A 647 -0.71 31.73 44.46
N TRP A 648 -0.96 32.17 43.21
CA TRP A 648 -0.27 31.57 42.07
C TRP A 648 1.20 31.94 41.98
N GLY A 649 1.54 33.15 42.45
CA GLY A 649 2.93 33.64 42.49
C GLY A 649 3.85 32.88 43.44
N GLU A 650 3.28 32.16 44.41
CA GLU A 650 4.00 31.33 45.39
C GLU A 650 4.13 29.88 44.97
N GLN A 651 3.41 29.45 43.92
CA GLN A 651 3.47 28.06 43.43
C GLN A 651 4.74 27.80 42.63
N THR A 652 5.56 26.87 43.07
CA THR A 652 6.86 26.55 42.42
C THR A 652 6.68 25.94 41.02
N PHE A 653 5.57 25.23 40.77
CA PHE A 653 5.28 24.63 39.46
C PHE A 653 4.82 25.66 38.41
N CYS A 654 4.59 26.91 38.79
CA CYS A 654 4.22 28.00 37.87
C CYS A 654 5.42 28.71 37.23
N SER A 655 6.62 28.22 37.42
CA SER A 655 7.88 28.89 36.98
C SER A 655 7.91 29.25 35.49
N ALA A 656 7.29 28.45 34.61
CA ALA A 656 7.25 28.75 33.19
C ALA A 656 6.36 29.97 32.84
N LEU A 657 5.34 30.31 33.64
CA LEU A 657 4.47 31.48 33.42
C LEU A 657 4.79 32.66 34.37
N ILE A 658 5.43 32.41 35.49
CA ILE A 658 5.77 33.43 36.50
C ILE A 658 7.23 33.25 36.90
N ASP A 659 8.06 34.26 36.71
CA ASP A 659 9.43 34.21 37.14
C ASP A 659 9.52 33.81 38.61
N PRO A 660 10.30 32.78 38.97
CA PRO A 660 10.41 32.32 40.34
C PRO A 660 11.19 33.30 41.22
N VAL A 661 10.91 33.26 42.53
CA VAL A 661 11.66 33.99 43.51
C VAL A 661 12.52 33.02 44.31
N ASP A 662 13.81 33.29 44.42
CA ASP A 662 14.76 32.50 45.21
C ASP A 662 15.48 33.39 46.18
N HIS A 663 15.49 33.05 47.47
CA HIS A 663 16.05 33.86 48.56
C HIS A 663 15.65 35.33 48.52
N GLY A 664 14.44 35.66 48.02
CA GLY A 664 13.92 37.02 47.93
C GLY A 664 14.28 37.77 46.65
N GLU A 665 15.09 37.18 45.77
CA GLU A 665 15.43 37.75 44.47
C GLU A 665 14.61 37.06 43.34
N VAL A 666 14.17 37.88 42.39
CA VAL A 666 13.42 37.38 41.21
C VAL A 666 14.43 36.84 40.21
N ILE A 667 14.29 35.57 39.87
CA ILE A 667 15.06 34.94 38.79
C ILE A 667 14.35 35.26 37.47
N ASN A 668 14.88 36.19 36.69
CA ASN A 668 14.32 36.56 35.40
C ASN A 668 14.64 35.51 34.34
N LEU A 669 13.71 34.61 34.07
CA LEU A 669 13.86 33.58 33.04
C LEU A 669 13.78 34.22 31.64
N PRO A 670 14.66 33.83 30.71
CA PRO A 670 14.56 34.26 29.31
C PRO A 670 13.24 33.76 28.69
N PRO A 671 12.66 34.50 27.73
CA PRO A 671 11.55 33.96 26.95
C PRO A 671 11.98 32.68 26.22
N LEU A 672 11.02 31.76 25.94
CA LEU A 672 11.31 30.56 25.21
C LEU A 672 12.03 30.92 23.90
N ASP A 673 13.20 30.32 23.68
CA ASP A 673 13.92 30.46 22.42
C ASP A 673 13.17 29.77 21.29
N ALA A 674 12.48 30.58 20.50
CA ALA A 674 11.68 30.12 19.39
C ALA A 674 12.49 29.89 18.10
N GLN A 675 13.83 29.99 18.13
CA GLN A 675 14.67 29.84 16.94
C GLN A 675 15.00 28.39 16.67
N SER A 676 15.02 27.49 17.65
CA SER A 676 15.26 26.07 17.48
C SER A 676 14.21 25.43 16.59
N HIS A 677 14.64 24.54 15.69
CA HIS A 677 13.74 23.83 14.77
C HIS A 677 12.85 22.83 15.50
N CYS A 678 13.30 22.28 16.62
CA CYS A 678 12.54 21.37 17.47
C CYS A 678 12.47 21.88 18.90
N VAL A 679 11.26 22.05 19.43
CA VAL A 679 11.04 22.33 20.85
C VAL A 679 10.26 21.19 21.48
N VAL A 680 10.89 20.48 22.42
CA VAL A 680 10.30 19.39 23.19
C VAL A 680 9.81 19.90 24.53
N PHE A 681 8.51 19.95 24.74
CA PHE A 681 7.89 20.32 26.00
C PHE A 681 7.75 19.10 26.90
N ARG A 682 8.54 19.01 27.95
CA ARG A 682 8.42 18.01 28.99
C ARG A 682 7.28 18.39 29.93
N THR A 683 6.20 17.58 29.90
CA THR A 683 4.98 17.87 30.67
C THR A 683 4.63 16.75 31.68
N HIS A 684 5.55 15.84 31.93
CA HIS A 684 5.36 14.66 32.79
C HIS A 684 4.96 14.97 34.25
N ASN A 685 5.26 16.18 34.72
CA ASN A 685 4.90 16.65 36.05
C ASN A 685 3.57 17.43 36.09
N LEU A 686 2.86 17.55 34.96
CA LEU A 686 1.56 18.20 34.90
C LEU A 686 0.44 17.16 35.10
N ALA A 687 -0.37 17.37 36.12
CA ALA A 687 -1.57 16.57 36.34
C ALA A 687 -2.67 17.02 35.33
N VAL A 688 -3.34 16.06 34.70
CA VAL A 688 -4.42 16.34 33.76
C VAL A 688 -5.75 16.06 34.44
N TYR A 689 -6.61 17.09 34.55
CA TYR A 689 -7.98 16.93 35.06
C TYR A 689 -8.87 16.24 34.01
N ARG A 690 -9.55 15.17 34.42
CA ARG A 690 -10.44 14.37 33.56
C ARG A 690 -11.92 14.56 33.85
N GLY A 691 -12.28 15.51 34.73
CA GLY A 691 -13.66 15.83 35.07
C GLY A 691 -14.26 16.89 34.13
N ASN A 692 -15.60 17.01 34.19
CA ASN A 692 -16.34 17.94 33.32
C ASN A 692 -16.38 19.39 33.88
N ASN A 693 -15.97 19.62 35.11
CA ASN A 693 -16.01 20.94 35.73
C ASN A 693 -14.65 21.35 36.27
N ILE A 694 -13.90 22.18 35.50
CA ILE A 694 -12.55 22.67 35.86
C ILE A 694 -12.52 23.42 37.20
N ALA A 695 -13.69 23.90 37.72
CA ALA A 695 -13.75 24.58 39.01
C ALA A 695 -13.55 23.62 40.20
N GLU A 696 -13.71 22.32 39.98
CA GLU A 696 -13.50 21.28 40.98
C GLU A 696 -12.07 20.68 40.92
N ALA A 697 -11.30 21.04 39.86
CA ALA A 697 -9.94 20.60 39.70
C ALA A 697 -8.99 21.17 40.75
N GLU A 698 -7.96 20.40 41.09
CA GLU A 698 -6.89 20.88 41.96
C GLU A 698 -6.10 22.01 41.31
N PRO A 699 -5.38 22.88 42.11
CA PRO A 699 -4.59 23.95 41.54
C PRO A 699 -3.56 23.50 40.47
N SER A 700 -2.93 22.35 40.66
CA SER A 700 -1.97 21.79 39.74
C SER A 700 -2.63 21.37 38.41
N GLU A 701 -3.86 20.82 38.46
CA GLU A 701 -4.63 20.42 37.29
C GLU A 701 -5.13 21.64 36.49
N ARG A 702 -5.59 22.69 37.20
CA ARG A 702 -5.99 23.95 36.54
C ARG A 702 -4.79 24.59 35.83
N TYR A 703 -3.62 24.61 36.49
CA TYR A 703 -2.42 25.08 35.87
C TYR A 703 -2.02 24.26 34.63
N ALA A 704 -2.12 22.95 34.71
CA ALA A 704 -1.85 22.07 33.56
C ALA A 704 -2.69 22.44 32.32
N ALA A 705 -4.01 22.65 32.51
CA ALA A 705 -4.90 23.06 31.41
C ALA A 705 -4.46 24.40 30.78
N VAL A 706 -4.04 25.37 31.61
CA VAL A 706 -3.54 26.67 31.16
C VAL A 706 -2.18 26.51 30.45
N MET A 707 -1.32 25.63 30.95
CA MET A 707 0.00 25.39 30.36
C MET A 707 -0.12 24.75 28.96
N TYR A 708 -1.00 23.73 28.76
CA TYR A 708 -1.26 23.19 27.42
C TYR A 708 -1.79 24.26 26.46
N ASN A 709 -2.66 25.15 26.95
CA ASN A 709 -3.13 26.29 26.14
C ASN A 709 -1.99 27.27 25.82
N ALA A 710 -1.07 27.51 26.74
CA ALA A 710 0.09 28.35 26.52
C ALA A 710 1.05 27.75 25.47
N ILE A 711 1.32 26.45 25.55
CA ILE A 711 2.11 25.70 24.56
C ILE A 711 1.44 25.79 23.17
N ALA A 712 0.13 25.54 23.08
CA ALA A 712 -0.60 25.61 21.83
C ALA A 712 -0.56 27.01 21.19
N ARG A 713 -0.66 28.04 22.01
CA ARG A 713 -0.55 29.44 21.56
C ARG A 713 0.86 29.78 21.09
N ALA A 714 1.88 29.35 21.84
CA ALA A 714 3.28 29.53 21.45
C ALA A 714 3.56 28.85 20.10
N ALA A 715 3.06 27.61 19.91
CA ALA A 715 3.15 26.89 18.63
C ALA A 715 2.45 27.65 17.49
N ALA A 716 1.19 28.03 17.69
CA ALA A 716 0.42 28.74 16.68
C ALA A 716 1.06 30.10 16.31
N TYR A 717 1.55 30.85 17.31
CA TYR A 717 2.24 32.10 17.07
C TYR A 717 3.54 31.91 16.30
N ARG A 718 4.37 30.93 16.70
CA ARG A 718 5.63 30.65 16.01
C ARG A 718 5.40 30.21 14.58
N PHE A 719 4.45 29.30 14.35
CA PHE A 719 4.15 28.78 13.03
C PHE A 719 3.58 29.85 12.09
N SER A 720 2.87 30.85 12.63
CA SER A 720 2.41 32.00 11.83
C SER A 720 3.54 32.90 11.32
N GLN A 721 4.71 32.89 11.96
CA GLN A 721 5.89 33.66 11.56
C GLN A 721 6.75 32.94 10.50
N ILE A 722 6.49 31.65 10.26
CA ILE A 722 7.31 30.78 9.40
C ILE A 722 6.52 30.48 8.14
N LYS A 723 7.17 30.63 6.98
CA LYS A 723 6.60 30.16 5.71
C LYS A 723 7.04 28.71 5.46
N GLY A 724 6.09 27.81 5.35
CA GLY A 724 6.33 26.42 5.03
C GLY A 724 5.80 25.45 6.10
N ALA A 725 5.99 24.17 5.87
CA ALA A 725 5.44 23.14 6.74
C ALA A 725 6.01 23.20 8.15
N CYS A 726 5.16 23.48 9.13
CA CYS A 726 5.43 23.34 10.55
C CYS A 726 4.49 22.30 11.13
N ALA A 727 4.91 21.55 12.14
CA ALA A 727 4.06 20.52 12.70
C ALA A 727 4.07 20.52 14.24
N PHE A 728 2.91 20.18 14.80
CA PHE A 728 2.75 19.91 16.21
C PHE A 728 2.65 18.38 16.41
N PHE A 729 3.51 17.85 17.29
CA PHE A 729 3.57 16.42 17.58
C PHE A 729 3.09 16.12 19.00
N GLY A 730 2.35 15.01 19.15
CA GLY A 730 1.95 14.50 20.46
C GLY A 730 1.66 13.00 20.38
N ASP A 731 2.32 12.19 21.22
CA ASP A 731 2.16 10.74 21.21
C ASP A 731 0.88 10.27 21.92
N GLU A 732 0.39 11.06 22.88
CA GLU A 732 -0.80 10.76 23.67
C GLU A 732 -1.73 11.98 23.63
N LEU A 733 -2.50 12.18 22.56
CA LEU A 733 -3.32 13.38 22.40
C LEU A 733 -4.58 13.41 23.29
N HIS A 734 -4.97 12.29 23.89
CA HIS A 734 -6.13 12.23 24.79
C HIS A 734 -6.04 13.19 26.01
N PHE A 735 -4.84 13.61 26.39
CA PHE A 735 -4.69 14.59 27.45
C PHE A 735 -5.18 16.00 27.08
N LEU A 736 -5.41 16.24 25.81
CA LEU A 736 -6.04 17.48 25.32
C LEU A 736 -7.56 17.43 25.36
N ASP A 737 -8.16 16.25 25.60
CA ASP A 737 -9.60 16.10 25.71
C ASP A 737 -10.17 16.94 26.84
N GLY A 738 -11.32 17.56 26.59
CA GLY A 738 -11.92 18.51 27.53
C GLY A 738 -11.34 19.93 27.44
N ASN A 739 -10.32 20.17 26.62
CA ASN A 739 -9.78 21.48 26.35
C ASN A 739 -10.02 21.94 24.91
N ASP A 740 -11.31 22.16 24.56
CA ASP A 740 -11.76 22.54 23.22
C ASP A 740 -10.97 23.71 22.62
N ARG A 741 -10.51 24.65 23.45
CA ARG A 741 -9.75 25.81 22.97
C ARG A 741 -8.35 25.44 22.49
N VAL A 742 -7.71 24.47 23.12
CA VAL A 742 -6.39 23.97 22.69
C VAL A 742 -6.52 23.23 21.38
N LEU A 743 -7.49 22.30 21.31
CA LEU A 743 -7.78 21.51 20.14
C LEU A 743 -8.21 22.38 18.95
N ASP A 744 -9.06 23.39 19.17
CA ASP A 744 -9.44 24.35 18.12
C ASP A 744 -8.23 25.06 17.52
N ARG A 745 -7.26 25.42 18.33
CA ARG A 745 -6.07 26.13 17.85
C ARG A 745 -5.07 25.24 17.16
N LEU A 746 -4.88 24.03 17.66
CA LEU A 746 -3.92 23.10 17.10
C LEU A 746 -4.46 22.37 15.87
N ILE A 747 -5.75 22.04 15.84
CA ILE A 747 -6.36 21.24 14.80
C ILE A 747 -7.17 22.08 13.81
N ARG A 748 -8.16 22.85 14.29
CA ARG A 748 -9.11 23.56 13.42
C ARG A 748 -8.52 24.83 12.80
N THR A 749 -7.62 25.51 13.50
CA THR A 749 -6.98 26.70 12.94
C THR A 749 -5.98 26.34 11.83
N PRO A 750 -5.10 25.35 11.99
CA PRO A 750 -4.32 24.82 10.88
C PRO A 750 -5.17 24.29 9.72
N ASP A 751 -6.29 23.62 9.99
CA ASP A 751 -7.16 23.12 8.93
C ASP A 751 -7.89 24.19 8.13
N ARG A 752 -8.33 25.27 8.75
CA ARG A 752 -9.07 26.35 8.09
C ARG A 752 -8.16 27.37 7.42
N THR A 753 -7.04 27.68 8.01
CA THR A 753 -6.04 28.64 7.50
C THR A 753 -4.73 27.96 7.08
N GLY A 754 -4.42 26.80 7.62
CA GLY A 754 -3.16 26.09 7.47
C GLY A 754 -2.85 25.60 6.05
N ARG A 755 -3.87 25.46 5.18
CA ARG A 755 -3.63 25.25 3.74
C ARG A 755 -2.80 26.37 3.13
N LYS A 756 -2.88 27.59 3.68
CA LYS A 756 -2.07 28.71 3.23
C LYS A 756 -0.70 28.74 3.89
N ASP A 757 -0.59 28.21 5.11
CA ASP A 757 0.62 28.31 5.95
C ASP A 757 1.40 26.96 5.99
N GLY A 758 0.79 25.86 5.53
CA GLY A 758 1.44 24.55 5.46
C GLY A 758 1.56 23.83 6.80
N ASN A 759 0.82 24.21 7.83
CA ASN A 759 0.92 23.68 9.19
C ASN A 759 -0.01 22.48 9.41
N PHE A 760 0.40 21.49 10.19
CA PHE A 760 -0.36 20.27 10.47
C PHE A 760 -0.01 19.66 11.83
N ILE A 761 -0.74 18.59 12.20
CA ILE A 761 -0.56 17.84 13.44
C ILE A 761 -0.17 16.41 13.12
N VAL A 762 0.73 15.84 13.94
CA VAL A 762 0.98 14.40 14.00
C VAL A 762 0.67 13.94 15.41
N GLY A 763 -0.39 13.15 15.55
CA GLY A 763 -0.89 12.76 16.85
C GLY A 763 -1.08 11.26 17.00
N GLY A 764 -0.74 10.74 18.19
CA GLY A 764 -0.93 9.36 18.57
C GLY A 764 -1.97 9.18 19.67
N SER A 765 -2.60 8.01 19.72
CA SER A 765 -3.30 7.53 20.90
C SER A 765 -3.37 6.00 20.90
N GLN A 766 -3.66 5.42 22.07
CA GLN A 766 -3.82 3.96 22.21
C GLN A 766 -5.19 3.51 21.72
N LEU A 767 -6.21 4.31 21.93
CA LEU A 767 -7.58 4.01 21.55
C LEU A 767 -8.06 4.93 20.43
N ALA A 768 -8.88 4.41 19.54
CA ALA A 768 -9.51 5.20 18.48
C ALA A 768 -10.55 6.19 19.05
N SER A 769 -11.24 5.83 20.14
CA SER A 769 -12.16 6.70 20.89
C SER A 769 -11.55 7.95 21.45
N ASP A 770 -10.23 7.96 21.67
CA ASP A 770 -9.51 9.16 22.10
C ASP A 770 -9.49 10.25 21.02
N PHE A 771 -9.73 9.87 19.77
CA PHE A 771 -9.90 10.79 18.65
C PHE A 771 -11.38 11.17 18.51
N GLY A 772 -11.84 12.14 19.29
CA GLY A 772 -13.20 12.67 19.23
C GLY A 772 -13.52 13.34 17.89
N SER A 773 -14.73 13.87 17.75
CA SER A 773 -15.25 14.49 16.50
C SER A 773 -14.39 15.63 15.94
N GLN A 774 -13.56 16.28 16.75
CA GLN A 774 -12.61 17.30 16.32
C GLN A 774 -11.51 16.75 15.39
N TYR A 775 -11.24 15.45 15.45
CA TYR A 775 -10.25 14.77 14.59
C TYR A 775 -10.83 14.23 13.29
N ASP A 776 -12.15 14.32 13.05
CA ASP A 776 -12.83 13.82 11.84
C ASP A 776 -12.29 14.46 10.55
N MET A 777 -11.73 15.67 10.66
CA MET A 777 -11.11 16.36 9.53
C MET A 777 -9.76 15.75 9.13
N ILE A 778 -9.13 14.96 9.99
CA ILE A 778 -7.86 14.30 9.71
C ILE A 778 -8.15 12.99 8.97
N LYS A 779 -7.75 12.94 7.71
CA LYS A 779 -8.04 11.80 6.83
C LYS A 779 -6.89 10.81 6.73
N ARG A 780 -5.65 11.22 7.04
CA ARG A 780 -4.49 10.32 7.05
C ARG A 780 -4.40 9.62 8.40
N LYS A 781 -4.68 8.32 8.40
CA LYS A 781 -4.81 7.52 9.62
C LYS A 781 -3.94 6.26 9.52
N PHE A 782 -3.09 6.06 10.52
CA PHE A 782 -2.38 4.80 10.71
C PHE A 782 -3.06 4.01 11.82
N ILE A 783 -3.37 2.75 11.56
CA ILE A 783 -3.86 1.81 12.57
C ILE A 783 -2.82 0.72 12.72
N LEU A 784 -2.21 0.65 13.88
CA LEU A 784 -1.31 -0.42 14.25
C LEU A 784 -2.08 -1.50 15.04
N ARG A 785 -1.41 -2.56 15.46
CA ARG A 785 -1.99 -3.67 16.22
C ARG A 785 -2.88 -3.17 17.36
N GLN A 786 -4.02 -3.85 17.55
CA GLN A 786 -4.90 -3.73 18.71
C GLN A 786 -4.85 -5.01 19.53
N GLU A 787 -5.24 -4.95 20.83
CA GLU A 787 -5.14 -6.10 21.75
C GLU A 787 -6.49 -6.75 22.03
N THR A 788 -7.58 -6.00 21.88
CA THR A 788 -8.93 -6.50 22.20
C THR A 788 -9.86 -6.37 21.01
N HIS A 789 -10.83 -7.28 20.92
CA HIS A 789 -11.85 -7.26 19.88
C HIS A 789 -12.59 -5.92 19.78
N PRO A 790 -13.10 -5.29 20.88
CA PRO A 790 -13.77 -4.00 20.79
C PRO A 790 -12.86 -2.89 20.24
N ASN A 791 -11.59 -2.83 20.69
CA ASN A 791 -10.64 -1.83 20.22
C ASN A 791 -10.30 -2.02 18.73
N ALA A 792 -10.23 -3.27 18.27
CA ALA A 792 -9.98 -3.58 16.86
C ALA A 792 -11.15 -3.14 15.97
N VAL A 793 -12.40 -3.41 16.41
CA VAL A 793 -13.62 -2.94 15.71
C VAL A 793 -13.61 -1.42 15.60
N GLU A 794 -13.43 -0.74 16.73
CA GLU A 794 -13.42 0.71 16.79
C GLU A 794 -12.31 1.35 15.94
N ALA A 795 -11.10 0.79 15.97
CA ALA A 795 -9.97 1.27 15.17
C ALA A 795 -10.22 1.09 13.66
N LEU A 796 -10.81 -0.03 13.22
CA LEU A 796 -11.18 -0.27 11.83
C LEU A 796 -12.22 0.74 11.36
N GLU A 797 -13.30 0.92 12.12
CA GLU A 797 -14.37 1.87 11.78
C GLU A 797 -13.84 3.30 11.72
N TRP A 798 -13.03 3.69 12.71
CA TRP A 798 -12.39 4.99 12.74
C TRP A 798 -11.54 5.26 11.49
N ALA A 799 -10.90 4.24 10.94
CA ALA A 799 -10.08 4.37 9.73
C ALA A 799 -10.87 4.22 8.42
N ASP A 800 -12.19 4.28 8.47
CA ASP A 800 -13.08 4.12 7.32
C ASP A 800 -13.01 2.71 6.69
N MET A 801 -12.80 1.68 7.52
CA MET A 801 -12.75 0.26 7.12
C MET A 801 -13.96 -0.51 7.69
N PRO A 802 -14.45 -1.54 6.99
CA PRO A 802 -15.49 -2.39 7.54
C PRO A 802 -14.94 -3.27 8.67
N ALA A 803 -15.58 -3.27 9.83
CA ALA A 803 -15.19 -4.11 10.96
C ALA A 803 -15.75 -5.54 10.80
N THR A 804 -15.29 -6.27 9.76
CA THR A 804 -15.65 -7.67 9.57
C THR A 804 -14.84 -8.57 10.50
N GLU A 805 -15.39 -9.71 10.90
CA GLU A 805 -14.68 -10.70 11.74
C GLU A 805 -13.33 -11.12 11.13
N TYR A 806 -13.26 -11.20 9.80
CA TYR A 806 -12.02 -11.47 9.09
C TYR A 806 -10.94 -10.40 9.35
N LEU A 807 -11.30 -9.11 9.27
CA LEU A 807 -10.33 -8.02 9.48
C LEU A 807 -9.99 -7.85 10.95
N VAL A 808 -10.95 -8.07 11.84
CA VAL A 808 -10.73 -8.04 13.30
C VAL A 808 -9.76 -9.15 13.71
N SER A 809 -10.00 -10.40 13.30
CA SER A 809 -9.09 -11.52 13.56
C SER A 809 -7.69 -11.26 13.00
N ARG A 810 -7.63 -10.73 11.78
CA ARG A 810 -6.36 -10.38 11.14
C ARG A 810 -5.59 -9.29 11.88
N MET A 811 -6.29 -8.31 12.46
CA MET A 811 -5.68 -7.25 13.26
C MET A 811 -5.12 -7.79 14.58
N LEU A 812 -5.83 -8.68 15.23
CA LEU A 812 -5.46 -9.25 16.53
C LEU A 812 -4.37 -10.32 16.44
N GLU A 813 -4.43 -11.18 15.41
CA GLU A 813 -3.62 -12.40 15.34
C GLU A 813 -2.48 -12.30 14.34
N GLU A 814 -2.71 -11.64 13.19
CA GLU A 814 -1.74 -11.61 12.10
C GLU A 814 -0.92 -10.32 12.03
N THR A 815 -1.28 -9.27 12.75
CA THR A 815 -0.62 -7.96 12.68
C THR A 815 0.33 -7.80 13.86
N SER A 816 1.63 -7.66 13.59
CA SER A 816 2.67 -7.60 14.61
C SER A 816 2.43 -8.64 15.72
N PRO A 817 2.34 -9.93 15.39
CA PRO A 817 2.00 -10.96 16.37
C PRO A 817 2.98 -10.95 17.53
N PRO A 818 2.55 -11.28 18.75
CA PRO A 818 3.45 -11.30 19.91
C PRO A 818 4.57 -12.33 19.72
N ASP A 819 5.72 -12.02 20.29
CA ASP A 819 6.85 -12.94 20.28
C ASP A 819 6.51 -14.14 21.19
N PRO A 820 6.78 -15.38 20.76
CA PRO A 820 6.50 -16.58 21.57
C PRO A 820 7.22 -16.58 22.92
N ASP A 821 8.39 -15.94 23.02
CA ASP A 821 9.22 -15.90 24.21
C ASP A 821 8.94 -14.67 25.10
N ASP A 822 8.35 -13.60 24.53
CA ASP A 822 7.99 -12.37 25.24
C ASP A 822 6.69 -11.78 24.66
N ASN A 823 5.57 -12.09 25.29
CA ASN A 823 4.24 -11.65 24.85
C ASN A 823 4.06 -10.11 24.79
N ASN A 824 4.95 -9.33 25.44
CA ASN A 824 4.91 -7.87 25.40
C ASN A 824 5.61 -7.30 24.16
N MET A 825 6.27 -8.14 23.40
CA MET A 825 7.03 -7.75 22.20
C MET A 825 6.38 -8.34 20.95
N PRO A 826 6.41 -7.62 19.82
CA PRO A 826 6.08 -8.24 18.55
C PRO A 826 7.20 -9.18 18.10
N THR A 827 6.86 -10.24 17.40
CA THR A 827 7.81 -11.15 16.75
C THR A 827 8.82 -10.34 15.93
N ARG A 828 10.10 -10.66 16.11
CA ARG A 828 11.20 -9.95 15.44
C ARG A 828 10.99 -9.91 13.92
N GLY A 829 11.09 -8.70 13.36
CA GLY A 829 10.90 -8.46 11.93
C GLY A 829 9.43 -8.27 11.53
N ARG A 830 8.48 -8.37 12.48
CA ARG A 830 7.05 -8.11 12.29
C ARG A 830 6.55 -6.84 13.00
N GLU A 831 7.47 -6.03 13.52
CA GLU A 831 7.18 -4.78 14.21
C GLU A 831 6.60 -3.73 13.24
N GLY A 832 5.67 -2.91 13.73
CA GLY A 832 5.12 -1.78 12.97
C GLY A 832 4.22 -2.18 11.80
N GLU A 833 3.62 -3.36 11.83
CA GLU A 833 2.59 -3.74 10.88
C GLU A 833 1.25 -3.11 11.26
N GLY A 834 0.45 -2.79 10.26
CA GLY A 834 -0.85 -2.16 10.44
C GLY A 834 -1.52 -1.81 9.13
N TRP A 835 -2.44 -0.86 9.15
CA TRP A 835 -3.07 -0.28 7.96
C TRP A 835 -2.84 1.22 7.90
N PHE A 836 -2.80 1.74 6.71
CA PHE A 836 -2.71 3.16 6.43
C PHE A 836 -3.84 3.60 5.50
N ASN A 837 -4.60 4.60 5.93
CA ASN A 837 -5.51 5.36 5.09
C ASN A 837 -4.77 6.65 4.67
N ASP A 838 -4.54 6.82 3.37
CA ASP A 838 -3.76 7.95 2.83
C ASP A 838 -4.55 9.27 2.73
N GLY A 839 -5.81 9.26 3.13
CA GLY A 839 -6.71 10.40 3.04
C GLY A 839 -7.27 10.69 1.66
N SER A 840 -6.82 9.98 0.63
CA SER A 840 -7.33 10.07 -0.74
C SER A 840 -8.35 8.97 -1.07
N GLY A 841 -8.70 8.17 -0.06
CA GLY A 841 -9.62 7.05 -0.17
C GLY A 841 -8.94 5.73 -0.50
N ASN A 842 -7.62 5.65 -0.42
CA ASN A 842 -6.87 4.41 -0.55
C ASN A 842 -6.46 3.91 0.83
N ILE A 843 -6.67 2.63 1.07
CA ILE A 843 -6.29 1.96 2.31
C ILE A 843 -5.55 0.68 1.94
N ALA A 844 -4.45 0.43 2.61
CA ALA A 844 -3.70 -0.81 2.45
C ALA A 844 -3.02 -1.22 3.75
N ARG A 845 -2.74 -2.51 3.87
CA ARG A 845 -1.87 -3.04 4.92
C ARG A 845 -0.45 -2.57 4.67
N ILE A 846 0.23 -2.18 5.73
CA ILE A 846 1.58 -1.61 5.67
C ILE A 846 2.49 -2.25 6.69
N LYS A 847 3.78 -2.05 6.47
CA LYS A 847 4.84 -2.20 7.48
C LYS A 847 5.66 -0.93 7.51
N VAL A 848 5.77 -0.31 8.68
CA VAL A 848 6.59 0.90 8.90
C VAL A 848 8.06 0.59 8.61
N LEU A 849 8.74 1.48 7.91
CA LEU A 849 10.17 1.35 7.66
C LEU A 849 10.98 1.60 8.94
N GLN A 850 12.09 0.91 9.05
CA GLN A 850 13.06 1.18 10.10
C GLN A 850 13.76 2.52 9.84
N HIS A 851 14.17 3.21 10.92
CA HIS A 851 15.01 4.39 10.79
C HIS A 851 16.28 4.06 9.99
N LEU A 852 16.54 4.88 8.99
CA LEU A 852 17.71 4.70 8.11
C LEU A 852 19.04 5.09 8.81
N ARG A 853 18.94 5.88 9.90
CA ARG A 853 20.05 6.17 10.80
C ARG A 853 20.01 5.23 12.00
N ALA A 854 21.11 4.53 12.24
CA ALA A 854 21.19 3.53 13.32
C ALA A 854 21.11 4.16 14.73
N ASP A 855 21.60 5.38 14.92
CA ASP A 855 21.48 6.13 16.18
C ASP A 855 20.02 6.45 16.50
N ARG A 856 19.26 6.96 15.51
CA ARG A 856 17.82 7.22 15.66
C ARG A 856 17.03 5.93 15.91
N GLY A 857 17.36 4.86 15.21
CA GLY A 857 16.70 3.55 15.42
C GLY A 857 16.84 3.06 16.86
N ARG A 858 18.01 3.22 17.45
CA ARG A 858 18.27 2.87 18.87
C ARG A 858 17.51 3.76 19.85
N MET A 859 17.51 5.08 19.60
CA MET A 859 16.84 6.04 20.48
C MET A 859 15.32 6.06 20.29
N ALA A 860 14.83 5.51 19.18
CA ALA A 860 13.39 5.39 18.94
C ALA A 860 12.78 4.15 19.60
N ASP A 861 13.59 3.16 19.98
CA ASP A 861 13.12 1.93 20.62
C ASP A 861 12.70 2.23 22.07
N THR A 862 11.40 2.11 22.32
CA THR A 862 10.78 2.37 23.65
C THR A 862 10.49 1.10 24.43
N THR A 863 11.00 -0.04 23.95
CA THR A 863 10.88 -1.31 24.66
C THR A 863 11.50 -1.22 26.03
N SER A 864 10.76 -1.56 27.07
CA SER A 864 11.17 -1.37 28.49
C SER A 864 12.55 -1.94 28.84
N SER A 865 12.97 -3.02 28.18
CA SER A 865 14.29 -3.65 28.35
C SER A 865 15.43 -2.99 27.54
N ARG A 866 15.11 -2.17 26.55
CA ARG A 866 16.07 -1.55 25.62
C ARG A 866 16.01 -0.02 25.62
N MET A 867 15.00 0.56 26.26
CA MET A 867 14.78 2.00 26.31
C MET A 867 15.95 2.68 27.05
N ILE A 868 16.57 3.64 26.37
CA ILE A 868 17.55 4.55 27.00
C ILE A 868 16.76 5.65 27.71
N ARG A 869 17.07 5.89 28.99
CA ARG A 869 16.40 6.91 29.81
C ARG A 869 17.15 8.23 29.73
N ALA A 870 16.45 9.35 29.83
CA ALA A 870 17.06 10.65 29.83
C ALA A 870 18.11 10.82 30.97
N GLU A 871 17.87 10.16 32.09
CA GLU A 871 18.79 10.15 33.24
C GLU A 871 20.16 9.47 32.94
N GLU A 872 20.17 8.57 31.94
CA GLU A 872 21.37 7.86 31.50
C GLU A 872 22.25 8.65 30.54
N LEU A 873 21.68 9.71 29.93
CA LEU A 873 22.43 10.62 29.04
C LEU A 873 23.33 11.60 29.82
N VAL A 874 23.04 11.80 31.10
CA VAL A 874 23.79 12.76 31.97
C VAL A 874 25.01 12.08 32.59
N ARG A 875 25.16 10.78 32.43
CA ARG A 875 26.34 10.01 32.86
C ARG A 875 27.31 9.78 31.70
#